data_91f22f2c192648b6c1e3e4e43e3302b3
#
_entry.id   91f22f2c192648b6c1e3e4e43e3302b3
#
_cell.length_a   1.000
_cell.length_b   1.000
_cell.length_c   1.000
_cell.angle_alpha   90.00
_cell.angle_beta   90.00
_cell.angle_gamma   90.00
#
_symmetry.space_group_name_H-M   'P 1'
#
loop_
_entity.id
_entity.type
_entity.pdbx_description
1 polymer ?
#
loop_
_entity_poly.entity_id
_entity_poly.type
_entity_poly.pdbx_seq_one_letter_code
_entity_poly.pdbx_strand_id
1 'polypeptide(L)'
;MIKFLRRAVILLFVFVLGVAGSSFLLNSETTDDRSDMNDPVFPEVMVDFDGNYANRMYGYAQPMQSDFTRDSVTPIDTSKELSFVINAYDTKVKSLSYEIRTSDGSKVLENRKIKSLDKQDSYLTTTIKLSSDLLMNQEYSLQLSLETNKGTAYYYTRVVSRSNVNAAQYVKFVASFYEKCLDKASAEDLTAYLESDTSSTSTNYTDININSTFAQISWGNLNPQIYRKGIPVVKDINETTASLSVEYQIAALDEDGNQEIYDVTEFYRMRYTETRIMLLDFKRSASQVFEESSISISDKGLLLGVRDKNVEYMMNENAGVLAFVQEGDLWSYSPDDGKFSRIFSFRKETDGDFRDSRYQHNIKIIRVEDNGDVDFVLYGYMNRGVREGYCGVCVYHYSNDQNVVEEKVFIPSTESYEFLKEDLGTLSYVSTENALYLLFANKLYKINISDGTSEVLEEGIKIDDFAVSDTGAHAAWIIQEGESAGNIKEIDFETLETRSLAPSSGQSLVLNGFMNEDLVYGIVVDGDVIADDNGHETTGIHTVRIEGFDGTLKKEYHQDGLYVTDITMGNTMMEFQLSKKTKKGYKAVSKDNILNNSKASTNTVSVELVTNSRTGTQIRLALTETPEIQEPLVVYAKMKNIGDDRIILDTQIPEEDIYYVYAKGGLDSTFTDPALALQRADDQTGVVLNRAQQYVWERGNKKTKLTLNLEDVPEAMKSASLDVTALQEALGDEGTIIDLSGCTLDSVLYEVSAQRPVIAKTEDNTSVVIIGYDEYNTYLYDPQKGETYPYGMNDSTELFEKAGNIFISYVEKLKL
;
A
#
# COMPACT_ATOMS: atom_id res chain seq x y z
N MET A 1 -3.84 83.03 26.22
CA MET A 1 -3.71 82.24 24.97
C MET A 1 -2.52 81.33 25.02
N ILE A 2 -1.27 81.74 25.28
CA ILE A 2 -0.05 80.92 25.28
C ILE A 2 -0.11 79.76 26.31
N LYS A 3 -0.61 79.96 27.54
CA LYS A 3 -0.75 78.91 28.55
C LYS A 3 -1.77 77.85 28.17
N PHE A 4 -2.83 78.20 27.41
CA PHE A 4 -3.82 77.25 26.91
C PHE A 4 -3.27 76.44 25.77
N LEU A 5 -2.58 77.06 24.83
CA LEU A 5 -1.89 76.37 23.72
C LEU A 5 -0.83 75.35 24.22
N ARG A 6 -0.07 75.74 25.21
CA ARG A 6 0.94 74.83 25.83
C ARG A 6 0.31 73.59 26.51
N ARG A 7 -0.84 73.76 27.20
CA ARG A 7 -1.61 72.60 27.74
C ARG A 7 -2.19 71.74 26.68
N ALA A 8 -2.75 72.29 25.58
CA ALA A 8 -3.26 71.55 24.49
C ALA A 8 -2.17 70.73 23.79
N VAL A 9 -0.99 71.29 23.58
CA VAL A 9 0.17 70.56 23.02
C VAL A 9 0.64 69.43 23.92
N ILE A 10 0.66 69.67 25.23
CA ILE A 10 1.06 68.59 26.17
C ILE A 10 0.03 67.46 26.21
N LEU A 11 -1.27 67.80 26.18
CA LEU A 11 -2.33 66.77 26.13
C LEU A 11 -2.31 65.98 24.82
N LEU A 12 -2.06 66.66 23.69
CA LEU A 12 -1.90 65.99 22.42
C LEU A 12 -0.67 65.06 22.42
N PHE A 13 0.44 65.48 22.99
CA PHE A 13 1.63 64.66 23.09
C PHE A 13 1.44 63.42 24.00
N VAL A 14 0.76 63.63 25.15
CA VAL A 14 0.39 62.47 26.03
C VAL A 14 -0.60 61.54 25.36
N PHE A 15 -1.56 62.05 24.61
CA PHE A 15 -2.50 61.25 23.82
C PHE A 15 -1.76 60.44 22.74
N VAL A 16 -0.89 61.08 21.95
CA VAL A 16 -0.08 60.38 20.93
C VAL A 16 0.83 59.32 21.55
N LEU A 17 1.48 59.64 22.70
CA LEU A 17 2.28 58.62 23.42
C LEU A 17 1.43 57.49 24.00
N GLY A 18 0.22 57.80 24.47
CA GLY A 18 -0.74 56.80 24.92
C GLY A 18 -1.20 55.87 23.80
N VAL A 19 -1.58 56.47 22.65
CA VAL A 19 -1.96 55.69 21.44
C VAL A 19 -0.78 54.89 20.92
N ALA A 20 0.43 55.49 20.81
CA ALA A 20 1.63 54.77 20.36
C ALA A 20 2.02 53.65 21.33
N GLY A 21 1.96 53.91 22.66
CA GLY A 21 2.23 52.89 23.69
C GLY A 21 1.19 51.76 23.70
N SER A 22 -0.09 52.13 23.57
CA SER A 22 -1.16 51.11 23.43
C SER A 22 -1.05 50.31 22.13
N SER A 23 -0.76 50.97 21.02
CA SER A 23 -0.52 50.31 19.72
C SER A 23 0.67 49.39 19.78
N PHE A 24 1.75 49.82 20.45
CA PHE A 24 2.94 48.96 20.64
C PHE A 24 2.67 47.79 21.57
N LEU A 25 1.91 47.99 22.66
CA LEU A 25 1.51 46.89 23.57
C LEU A 25 0.46 45.96 22.98
N LEU A 26 -0.46 46.48 22.17
CA LEU A 26 -1.49 45.67 21.51
C LEU A 26 -0.98 44.98 20.22
N ASN A 27 0.04 45.54 19.57
CA ASN A 27 0.70 44.93 18.40
C ASN A 27 2.07 44.31 18.76
N SER A 28 2.52 44.36 20.01
CA SER A 28 3.66 43.59 20.44
C SER A 28 3.20 42.15 20.67
N GLU A 29 3.63 41.30 19.78
CA GLU A 29 3.56 39.85 19.88
C GLU A 29 2.20 39.19 19.56
N THR A 30 1.61 39.48 18.43
CA THR A 30 1.14 38.38 17.61
C THR A 30 2.10 38.27 16.43
N THR A 31 3.21 37.59 16.59
CA THR A 31 3.83 36.95 15.44
C THR A 31 2.74 36.07 14.86
N ASP A 32 2.30 36.36 13.67
CA ASP A 32 1.40 35.47 12.94
C ASP A 32 2.15 34.16 12.79
N ASP A 33 1.81 33.18 13.61
CA ASP A 33 2.44 31.87 13.62
C ASP A 33 1.85 30.94 12.54
N ARG A 34 1.03 31.52 11.65
CA ARG A 34 0.36 30.82 10.54
C ARG A 34 1.06 31.08 9.22
N SER A 35 1.29 30.04 8.46
CA SER A 35 1.90 30.11 7.14
C SER A 35 1.27 29.09 6.18
N ASP A 36 1.46 29.34 4.89
CA ASP A 36 1.23 28.31 3.89
C ASP A 36 2.30 27.22 4.02
N MET A 37 2.00 26.02 3.55
CA MET A 37 2.97 24.91 3.55
C MET A 37 4.20 25.30 2.71
N ASN A 38 5.39 25.14 3.28
CA ASN A 38 6.65 25.46 2.63
C ASN A 38 6.83 24.64 1.34
N ASP A 39 7.43 25.28 0.34
CA ASP A 39 7.82 24.60 -0.90
C ASP A 39 8.84 23.50 -0.62
N PRO A 40 8.83 22.42 -1.42
CA PRO A 40 9.78 21.34 -1.28
C PRO A 40 11.20 21.81 -1.60
N VAL A 41 12.16 21.23 -0.88
CA VAL A 41 13.58 21.63 -1.00
C VAL A 41 14.48 20.50 -1.46
N PHE A 42 14.00 19.23 -1.42
CA PHE A 42 14.82 18.10 -1.81
C PHE A 42 14.88 17.96 -3.34
N PRO A 43 16.07 17.76 -3.93
CA PRO A 43 16.23 17.41 -5.33
C PRO A 43 15.49 16.13 -5.71
N GLU A 44 15.19 15.97 -7.00
CA GLU A 44 14.82 14.68 -7.58
C GLU A 44 16.04 13.96 -8.11
N VAL A 45 16.03 12.65 -8.03
CA VAL A 45 17.04 11.80 -8.66
C VAL A 45 16.35 10.77 -9.56
N MET A 46 16.85 10.62 -10.78
CA MET A 46 16.34 9.67 -11.78
C MET A 46 17.48 8.81 -12.32
N VAL A 47 17.14 7.61 -12.78
CA VAL A 47 18.06 6.74 -13.51
C VAL A 47 17.95 7.06 -15.01
N ASP A 48 19.09 7.14 -15.69
CA ASP A 48 19.16 7.31 -17.14
C ASP A 48 19.46 5.96 -17.81
N PHE A 49 18.49 5.46 -18.56
CA PHE A 49 18.63 4.28 -19.43
C PHE A 49 18.83 4.73 -20.87
N ASP A 50 20.06 5.04 -21.26
CA ASP A 50 20.43 5.46 -22.64
C ASP A 50 19.59 6.65 -23.14
N GLY A 51 19.45 7.70 -22.35
CA GLY A 51 18.67 8.90 -22.65
C GLY A 51 17.17 8.78 -22.36
N ASN A 52 16.72 7.68 -21.77
CA ASN A 52 15.36 7.49 -21.29
C ASN A 52 15.34 7.51 -19.78
N TYR A 53 14.74 8.54 -19.19
CA TYR A 53 14.66 8.66 -17.73
C TYR A 53 13.61 7.75 -17.14
N ALA A 54 13.97 7.06 -16.04
CA ALA A 54 13.09 6.21 -15.28
C ALA A 54 13.47 6.20 -13.79
N ASN A 55 12.71 5.47 -12.98
CA ASN A 55 12.99 5.26 -11.56
C ASN A 55 13.24 6.58 -10.83
N ARG A 56 12.28 7.52 -10.94
CA ARG A 56 12.31 8.76 -10.15
C ARG A 56 12.31 8.41 -8.67
N MET A 57 13.33 8.88 -7.96
CA MET A 57 13.50 8.70 -6.51
C MET A 57 13.22 10.00 -5.78
N TYR A 58 12.59 9.90 -4.63
CA TYR A 58 12.28 11.03 -3.74
C TYR A 58 13.22 11.02 -2.54
N GLY A 59 13.53 12.21 -2.04
CA GLY A 59 14.48 12.36 -0.95
C GLY A 59 13.85 12.06 0.40
N TYR A 60 14.47 11.20 1.18
CA TYR A 60 14.13 11.00 2.60
C TYR A 60 14.99 11.89 3.49
N ALA A 61 14.40 12.44 4.54
CA ALA A 61 15.07 13.32 5.50
C ALA A 61 15.98 12.56 6.49
N GLN A 62 15.80 11.25 6.59
CA GLN A 62 16.58 10.33 7.43
C GLN A 62 16.88 9.04 6.67
N PRO A 63 17.91 8.28 7.08
CA PRO A 63 18.14 6.96 6.53
C PRO A 63 16.95 6.03 6.80
N MET A 64 16.50 5.31 5.74
CA MET A 64 15.44 4.30 5.82
C MET A 64 16.05 2.91 6.00
N GLN A 65 15.29 1.97 6.52
CA GLN A 65 15.68 0.57 6.56
C GLN A 65 15.66 -0.02 5.15
N SER A 66 16.69 -0.79 4.81
CA SER A 66 16.90 -1.26 3.44
C SER A 66 15.83 -2.27 2.98
N ASP A 67 15.33 -3.10 3.86
CA ASP A 67 14.29 -4.10 3.61
C ASP A 67 12.94 -3.47 3.25
N PHE A 68 12.66 -2.26 3.73
CA PHE A 68 11.42 -1.54 3.46
C PHE A 68 11.48 -0.54 2.28
N THR A 69 12.57 -0.53 1.50
CA THR A 69 12.72 0.40 0.36
C THR A 69 12.81 -0.34 -0.97
N ARG A 70 11.66 -0.67 -1.57
CA ARG A 70 11.57 -1.32 -2.89
C ARG A 70 10.60 -0.60 -3.83
N ASP A 71 10.69 0.73 -3.89
CA ASP A 71 9.84 1.53 -4.80
C ASP A 71 10.18 1.28 -6.27
N SER A 72 11.44 0.99 -6.58
CA SER A 72 11.92 0.72 -7.94
C SER A 72 13.06 -0.29 -7.96
N VAL A 73 13.17 -1.00 -9.09
CA VAL A 73 14.26 -1.94 -9.38
C VAL A 73 15.07 -1.40 -10.57
N THR A 74 16.38 -1.26 -10.38
CA THR A 74 17.32 -0.78 -11.40
C THR A 74 18.22 -1.94 -11.83
N PRO A 75 18.00 -2.53 -13.01
CA PRO A 75 18.87 -3.58 -13.51
C PRO A 75 20.23 -3.02 -13.91
N ILE A 76 21.27 -3.78 -13.61
CA ILE A 76 22.64 -3.50 -14.06
C ILE A 76 23.17 -4.67 -14.90
N ASP A 77 23.89 -4.32 -15.94
CA ASP A 77 24.55 -5.28 -16.82
C ASP A 77 26.01 -5.55 -16.39
N THR A 78 26.74 -6.23 -17.25
CA THR A 78 28.15 -6.57 -17.04
C THR A 78 29.08 -5.36 -16.96
N SER A 79 28.68 -4.17 -17.43
CA SER A 79 29.47 -2.94 -17.29
C SER A 79 29.53 -2.45 -15.85
N LYS A 80 28.53 -2.83 -15.04
CA LYS A 80 28.32 -2.39 -13.65
C LYS A 80 28.20 -0.86 -13.53
N GLU A 81 27.75 -0.19 -14.61
CA GLU A 81 27.60 1.26 -14.67
C GLU A 81 26.13 1.67 -14.46
N LEU A 82 25.93 2.73 -13.68
CA LEU A 82 24.63 3.33 -13.44
C LEU A 82 24.74 4.84 -13.63
N SER A 83 23.89 5.38 -14.49
CA SER A 83 23.84 6.82 -14.78
C SER A 83 22.62 7.45 -14.07
N PHE A 84 22.88 8.58 -13.39
CA PHE A 84 21.87 9.33 -12.66
C PHE A 84 21.76 10.75 -13.16
N VAL A 85 20.53 11.25 -13.16
CA VAL A 85 20.17 12.62 -13.46
C VAL A 85 19.52 13.23 -12.22
N ILE A 86 20.01 14.40 -11.80
CA ILE A 86 19.56 15.09 -10.59
C ILE A 86 18.95 16.43 -11.00
N ASN A 87 17.69 16.62 -10.72
CA ASN A 87 17.03 17.92 -10.80
C ASN A 87 17.11 18.59 -9.42
N ALA A 88 18.00 19.56 -9.29
CA ALA A 88 18.28 20.21 -8.03
C ALA A 88 17.30 21.37 -7.71
N TYR A 89 16.48 21.79 -8.68
CA TYR A 89 15.66 22.99 -8.56
C TYR A 89 16.48 24.17 -8.02
N ASP A 90 16.01 24.87 -7.01
CA ASP A 90 16.70 25.98 -6.34
C ASP A 90 17.68 25.53 -5.23
N THR A 91 17.79 24.21 -4.98
CA THR A 91 18.65 23.66 -3.94
C THR A 91 20.08 23.47 -4.45
N LYS A 92 21.06 23.93 -3.65
CA LYS A 92 22.47 23.78 -4.01
C LYS A 92 23.01 22.45 -3.51
N VAL A 93 23.31 21.54 -4.45
CA VAL A 93 23.98 20.25 -4.16
C VAL A 93 25.48 20.51 -3.90
N LYS A 94 26.01 19.99 -2.79
CA LYS A 94 27.41 20.09 -2.38
C LYS A 94 28.22 18.84 -2.73
N SER A 95 27.66 17.67 -2.45
CA SER A 95 28.30 16.37 -2.74
C SER A 95 27.26 15.26 -2.84
N LEU A 96 27.66 14.17 -3.51
CA LEU A 96 26.92 12.91 -3.60
C LEU A 96 27.81 11.79 -3.08
N SER A 97 27.26 10.87 -2.32
CA SER A 97 27.84 9.57 -2.02
C SER A 97 26.82 8.46 -2.25
N TYR A 98 27.31 7.24 -2.44
CA TYR A 98 26.46 6.09 -2.56
C TYR A 98 26.93 4.94 -1.69
N GLU A 99 25.98 4.10 -1.31
CA GLU A 99 26.21 2.88 -0.55
C GLU A 99 25.43 1.73 -1.15
N ILE A 100 26.08 0.57 -1.35
CA ILE A 100 25.45 -0.68 -1.70
C ILE A 100 25.41 -1.56 -0.46
N ARG A 101 24.20 -2.04 -0.14
CA ARG A 101 23.96 -2.99 0.95
C ARG A 101 23.29 -4.25 0.43
N THR A 102 23.38 -5.32 1.19
CA THR A 102 22.45 -6.44 1.06
C THR A 102 21.02 -5.94 1.21
N SER A 103 20.09 -6.61 0.58
CA SER A 103 18.68 -6.19 0.56
C SER A 103 18.04 -6.11 1.94
N ASP A 104 18.48 -7.00 2.87
CA ASP A 104 18.11 -6.98 4.29
C ASP A 104 18.86 -5.91 5.13
N GLY A 105 19.76 -5.13 4.51
CA GLY A 105 20.53 -4.10 5.17
C GLY A 105 21.65 -4.57 6.10
N SER A 106 21.83 -5.89 6.28
CA SER A 106 22.76 -6.47 7.28
C SER A 106 24.23 -6.18 6.99
N LYS A 107 24.60 -6.01 5.71
CA LYS A 107 26.00 -5.83 5.29
C LYS A 107 26.15 -4.72 4.25
N VAL A 108 27.12 -3.82 4.50
CA VAL A 108 27.60 -2.84 3.52
C VAL A 108 28.65 -3.48 2.63
N LEU A 109 28.41 -3.51 1.32
CA LEU A 109 29.33 -4.07 0.33
C LEU A 109 30.26 -3.00 -0.26
N GLU A 110 29.72 -1.81 -0.48
CA GLU A 110 30.46 -0.69 -1.04
C GLU A 110 29.92 0.64 -0.52
N ASN A 111 30.81 1.57 -0.19
CA ASN A 111 30.48 2.96 0.17
C ASN A 111 31.51 3.90 -0.45
N ARG A 112 31.04 4.84 -1.27
CA ARG A 112 31.93 5.79 -1.96
C ARG A 112 31.35 7.18 -2.10
N LYS A 113 32.25 8.17 -2.03
CA LYS A 113 31.96 9.57 -2.37
C LYS A 113 32.25 9.83 -3.83
N ILE A 114 31.29 10.45 -4.53
CA ILE A 114 31.43 10.90 -5.93
C ILE A 114 32.24 12.19 -5.96
N LYS A 115 33.28 12.22 -6.78
CA LYS A 115 34.24 13.35 -6.81
C LYS A 115 33.70 14.58 -7.51
N SER A 116 32.88 14.41 -8.55
CA SER A 116 32.31 15.50 -9.34
C SER A 116 30.96 15.11 -9.89
N LEU A 117 30.09 16.10 -10.03
CA LEU A 117 28.85 16.03 -10.78
C LEU A 117 29.03 16.90 -12.03
N ASP A 118 28.67 16.37 -13.19
CA ASP A 118 28.70 17.13 -14.43
C ASP A 118 27.40 17.94 -14.55
N LYS A 119 27.47 19.08 -15.22
CA LYS A 119 26.29 19.91 -15.45
C LYS A 119 25.86 19.77 -16.91
N GLN A 120 24.63 19.33 -17.11
CA GLN A 120 24.00 19.22 -18.43
C GLN A 120 22.67 19.99 -18.42
N ASP A 121 22.63 21.11 -19.13
CA ASP A 121 21.49 22.05 -19.12
C ASP A 121 21.12 22.50 -17.70
N SER A 122 19.90 22.16 -17.24
CA SER A 122 19.40 22.44 -15.87
C SER A 122 19.68 21.32 -14.87
N TYR A 123 20.20 20.17 -15.33
CA TYR A 123 20.42 18.99 -14.51
C TYR A 123 21.88 18.82 -14.11
N LEU A 124 22.09 18.09 -13.00
CA LEU A 124 23.38 17.51 -12.65
C LEU A 124 23.36 16.04 -13.03
N THR A 125 24.46 15.54 -13.59
CA THR A 125 24.56 14.15 -14.04
C THR A 125 25.79 13.49 -13.45
N THR A 126 25.73 12.17 -13.26
CA THR A 126 26.87 11.36 -12.88
C THR A 126 26.68 9.92 -13.32
N THR A 127 27.77 9.23 -13.60
CA THR A 127 27.79 7.79 -13.79
C THR A 127 28.65 7.17 -12.72
N ILE A 128 28.11 6.22 -11.98
CA ILE A 128 28.85 5.43 -11.00
C ILE A 128 29.17 4.06 -11.60
N LYS A 129 30.35 3.53 -11.24
CA LYS A 129 30.74 2.17 -11.60
C LYS A 129 30.95 1.37 -10.32
N LEU A 130 30.12 0.35 -10.13
CA LEU A 130 30.20 -0.51 -8.98
C LEU A 130 31.45 -1.39 -9.04
N SER A 131 32.15 -1.53 -7.93
CA SER A 131 33.32 -2.40 -7.81
C SER A 131 33.01 -3.72 -7.16
N SER A 132 31.91 -3.79 -6.39
CA SER A 132 31.47 -5.00 -5.72
C SER A 132 31.02 -6.06 -6.72
N ASP A 133 31.30 -7.33 -6.40
CA ASP A 133 30.78 -8.45 -7.14
C ASP A 133 29.39 -8.77 -6.61
N LEU A 134 28.37 -8.42 -7.40
CA LEU A 134 26.98 -8.68 -7.10
C LEU A 134 26.59 -10.04 -7.69
N LEU A 135 25.90 -10.84 -6.91
CA LEU A 135 25.37 -12.13 -7.37
C LEU A 135 24.29 -11.89 -8.42
N MET A 136 24.26 -12.78 -9.41
CA MET A 136 23.21 -12.75 -10.45
C MET A 136 21.84 -13.04 -9.83
N ASN A 137 20.82 -12.34 -10.33
CA ASN A 137 19.42 -12.50 -9.90
C ASN A 137 19.15 -12.21 -8.42
N GLN A 138 20.09 -11.52 -7.75
CA GLN A 138 19.94 -11.07 -6.36
C GLN A 138 19.76 -9.55 -6.33
N GLU A 139 18.78 -9.07 -5.60
CA GLU A 139 18.60 -7.63 -5.32
C GLU A 139 19.54 -7.15 -4.23
N TYR A 140 19.97 -5.89 -4.36
CA TYR A 140 20.76 -5.16 -3.38
C TYR A 140 20.16 -3.76 -3.20
N SER A 141 20.25 -3.20 -2.01
CA SER A 141 19.81 -1.82 -1.78
C SER A 141 20.93 -0.84 -2.20
N LEU A 142 20.60 0.09 -3.11
CA LEU A 142 21.44 1.25 -3.41
C LEU A 142 20.85 2.47 -2.70
N GLN A 143 21.61 3.04 -1.79
CA GLN A 143 21.34 4.34 -1.18
C GLN A 143 22.23 5.41 -1.82
N LEU A 144 21.63 6.49 -2.29
CA LEU A 144 22.31 7.72 -2.66
C LEU A 144 22.12 8.75 -1.54
N SER A 145 23.19 9.43 -1.13
CA SER A 145 23.13 10.48 -0.10
C SER A 145 23.58 11.79 -0.73
N LEU A 146 22.65 12.73 -0.88
CA LEU A 146 22.87 14.06 -1.43
C LEU A 146 23.05 15.07 -0.29
N GLU A 147 24.26 15.60 -0.14
CA GLU A 147 24.52 16.70 0.78
C GLU A 147 24.17 18.03 0.08
N THR A 148 23.25 18.78 0.67
CA THR A 148 22.77 20.05 0.12
C THR A 148 22.99 21.21 1.08
N ASN A 149 22.66 22.44 0.65
CA ASN A 149 22.62 23.59 1.55
C ASN A 149 21.43 23.59 2.53
N LYS A 150 20.46 22.68 2.36
CA LYS A 150 19.25 22.53 3.18
C LYS A 150 19.28 21.31 4.10
N GLY A 151 20.27 20.42 3.95
CA GLY A 151 20.42 19.18 4.70
C GLY A 151 20.87 18.04 3.80
N THR A 152 20.95 16.84 4.35
CA THR A 152 21.22 15.61 3.59
C THR A 152 19.91 14.94 3.24
N ALA A 153 19.74 14.57 1.98
CA ALA A 153 18.61 13.77 1.50
C ALA A 153 19.10 12.40 1.03
N TYR A 154 18.34 11.36 1.37
CA TYR A 154 18.66 9.97 1.07
C TYR A 154 17.67 9.45 0.02
N TYR A 155 18.17 8.75 -1.01
CA TYR A 155 17.38 8.21 -2.12
C TYR A 155 17.66 6.73 -2.27
N TYR A 156 16.64 5.95 -2.64
CA TYR A 156 16.74 4.50 -2.67
C TYR A 156 16.24 3.93 -3.98
N THR A 157 16.92 2.90 -4.47
CA THR A 157 16.45 1.97 -5.48
C THR A 157 17.07 0.59 -5.23
N ARG A 158 16.41 -0.48 -5.63
CA ARG A 158 17.01 -1.81 -5.67
C ARG A 158 17.86 -1.94 -6.92
N VAL A 159 19.04 -2.50 -6.79
CA VAL A 159 19.87 -2.87 -7.95
C VAL A 159 19.93 -4.39 -8.07
N VAL A 160 19.79 -4.88 -9.29
CA VAL A 160 19.84 -6.32 -9.59
C VAL A 160 20.76 -6.57 -10.78
N SER A 161 21.72 -7.49 -10.62
CA SER A 161 22.60 -7.92 -11.70
C SER A 161 21.87 -8.95 -12.57
N ARG A 162 21.47 -8.56 -13.77
CA ARG A 162 20.79 -9.42 -14.74
C ARG A 162 21.30 -9.14 -16.17
N SER A 163 21.41 -10.18 -16.99
CA SER A 163 21.80 -10.05 -18.39
C SER A 163 20.57 -9.94 -19.31
N ASN A 164 20.70 -9.25 -20.43
CA ASN A 164 19.70 -9.18 -21.49
C ASN A 164 18.32 -8.61 -21.10
N VAL A 165 18.27 -7.68 -20.16
CA VAL A 165 17.00 -7.19 -19.59
C VAL A 165 16.32 -6.04 -20.36
N ASN A 166 16.84 -5.55 -21.45
CA ASN A 166 16.20 -4.57 -22.37
C ASN A 166 15.45 -3.40 -21.68
N ALA A 167 15.98 -2.87 -20.55
CA ALA A 167 15.30 -1.87 -19.74
C ALA A 167 14.94 -0.59 -20.51
N ALA A 168 15.88 -0.08 -21.32
CA ALA A 168 15.64 1.13 -22.12
C ALA A 168 14.46 0.97 -23.11
N GLN A 169 14.29 -0.22 -23.69
CA GLN A 169 13.20 -0.51 -24.62
C GLN A 169 11.84 -0.52 -23.93
N TYR A 170 11.77 -1.11 -22.73
CA TYR A 170 10.54 -1.13 -21.92
C TYR A 170 10.17 0.28 -21.47
N VAL A 171 11.13 1.05 -20.96
CA VAL A 171 10.90 2.45 -20.52
C VAL A 171 10.38 3.29 -21.70
N LYS A 172 11.01 3.18 -22.89
CA LYS A 172 10.57 3.87 -24.10
C LYS A 172 9.17 3.46 -24.55
N PHE A 173 8.85 2.17 -24.45
CA PHE A 173 7.53 1.65 -24.81
C PHE A 173 6.45 2.28 -23.93
N VAL A 174 6.59 2.24 -22.59
CA VAL A 174 5.63 2.81 -21.66
C VAL A 174 5.47 4.31 -21.89
N ALA A 175 6.56 5.06 -22.02
CA ALA A 175 6.52 6.50 -22.29
C ALA A 175 5.77 6.84 -23.58
N SER A 176 5.91 5.99 -24.61
CA SER A 176 5.19 6.18 -25.88
C SER A 176 3.73 5.73 -25.82
N PHE A 177 3.42 4.68 -25.07
CA PHE A 177 2.08 4.08 -25.04
C PHE A 177 1.05 5.04 -24.45
N TYR A 178 1.29 5.58 -23.24
CA TYR A 178 0.32 6.49 -22.61
C TYR A 178 0.15 7.79 -23.40
N GLU A 179 1.21 8.33 -24.01
CA GLU A 179 1.12 9.54 -24.85
C GLU A 179 0.24 9.28 -26.10
N LYS A 180 0.38 8.13 -26.74
CA LYS A 180 -0.44 7.74 -27.90
C LYS A 180 -1.93 7.61 -27.55
N CYS A 181 -2.27 7.14 -26.34
CA CYS A 181 -3.67 7.01 -25.91
C CYS A 181 -4.45 8.35 -25.94
N LEU A 182 -3.74 9.48 -25.91
CA LEU A 182 -4.35 10.82 -25.91
C LEU A 182 -4.70 11.35 -27.32
N ASP A 183 -4.11 10.75 -28.36
CA ASP A 183 -4.42 11.06 -29.77
C ASP A 183 -5.02 9.83 -30.45
N LYS A 184 -6.33 9.87 -30.71
CA LYS A 184 -7.06 8.74 -31.30
C LYS A 184 -6.48 8.21 -32.60
N ALA A 185 -5.89 9.09 -33.43
CA ALA A 185 -5.26 8.70 -34.67
C ALA A 185 -3.94 7.92 -34.44
N SER A 186 -3.16 8.35 -33.48
CA SER A 186 -1.91 7.68 -33.07
C SER A 186 -2.17 6.42 -32.22
N ALA A 187 -3.32 6.33 -31.55
CA ALA A 187 -3.68 5.20 -30.71
C ALA A 187 -4.18 3.97 -31.50
N GLU A 188 -4.47 4.11 -32.79
CA GLU A 188 -5.05 3.01 -33.59
C GLU A 188 -4.12 1.78 -33.64
N ASP A 189 -2.79 1.99 -33.67
CA ASP A 189 -1.81 0.90 -33.64
C ASP A 189 -1.73 0.18 -32.30
N LEU A 190 -2.23 0.78 -31.20
CA LEU A 190 -2.26 0.17 -29.88
C LEU A 190 -3.24 -1.00 -29.78
N THR A 191 -4.24 -1.06 -30.67
CA THR A 191 -5.20 -2.17 -30.72
C THR A 191 -4.53 -3.53 -30.88
N ALA A 192 -3.34 -3.57 -31.48
CA ALA A 192 -2.56 -4.80 -31.65
C ALA A 192 -1.97 -5.36 -30.32
N TYR A 193 -2.04 -4.59 -29.24
CA TYR A 193 -1.55 -4.97 -27.91
C TYR A 193 -2.68 -5.36 -26.94
N LEU A 194 -3.94 -5.13 -27.34
CA LEU A 194 -5.11 -5.35 -26.49
C LEU A 194 -5.76 -6.69 -26.79
N GLU A 195 -6.38 -7.27 -25.75
CA GLU A 195 -7.23 -8.47 -25.84
C GLU A 195 -8.71 -8.10 -25.66
N SER A 196 -9.15 -7.08 -26.40
CA SER A 196 -10.43 -6.38 -26.17
C SER A 196 -11.64 -7.31 -26.16
N ASP A 197 -12.40 -7.26 -25.06
CA ASP A 197 -13.73 -7.85 -24.96
C ASP A 197 -14.78 -6.83 -25.41
N THR A 198 -15.31 -7.02 -26.62
CA THR A 198 -16.32 -6.14 -27.21
C THR A 198 -17.71 -6.27 -26.56
N SER A 199 -17.91 -7.25 -25.68
CA SER A 199 -19.13 -7.42 -24.90
C SER A 199 -19.14 -6.50 -23.66
N SER A 200 -17.99 -5.96 -23.25
CA SER A 200 -17.89 -5.05 -22.11
C SER A 200 -18.60 -3.72 -22.41
N THR A 201 -19.52 -3.36 -21.54
CA THR A 201 -20.23 -2.05 -21.56
C THR A 201 -19.73 -1.09 -20.49
N SER A 202 -18.60 -1.39 -19.85
CA SER A 202 -18.03 -0.55 -18.81
C SER A 202 -17.75 0.86 -19.34
N THR A 203 -18.11 1.88 -18.56
CA THR A 203 -17.80 3.29 -18.80
C THR A 203 -16.92 3.87 -17.70
N ASN A 204 -16.26 2.99 -16.92
CA ASN A 204 -15.47 3.39 -15.77
C ASN A 204 -14.00 3.62 -16.17
N TYR A 205 -13.46 4.83 -15.94
CA TYR A 205 -12.04 5.14 -16.18
C TYR A 205 -11.12 4.73 -15.02
N THR A 206 -11.66 4.29 -13.87
CA THR A 206 -10.87 3.79 -12.74
C THR A 206 -10.47 2.33 -12.88
N ASP A 207 -10.96 1.63 -13.90
CA ASP A 207 -10.67 0.22 -14.17
C ASP A 207 -10.58 -0.06 -15.68
N ILE A 208 -9.55 0.46 -16.31
CA ILE A 208 -9.19 0.18 -17.69
C ILE A 208 -8.07 -0.86 -17.68
N ASN A 209 -8.21 -1.93 -18.47
CA ASN A 209 -7.28 -3.06 -18.49
C ASN A 209 -7.05 -3.58 -19.92
N ILE A 210 -6.27 -4.64 -20.06
CA ILE A 210 -5.88 -5.21 -21.36
C ILE A 210 -7.10 -5.68 -22.19
N ASN A 211 -8.22 -6.01 -21.54
CA ASN A 211 -9.47 -6.44 -22.21
C ASN A 211 -10.37 -5.26 -22.60
N SER A 212 -9.98 -4.04 -22.26
CA SER A 212 -10.76 -2.83 -22.58
C SER A 212 -10.78 -2.54 -24.08
N THR A 213 -11.84 -1.89 -24.52
CA THR A 213 -12.01 -1.50 -25.93
C THR A 213 -11.10 -0.33 -26.32
N PHE A 214 -10.87 -0.15 -27.62
CA PHE A 214 -10.15 1.01 -28.16
C PHE A 214 -10.73 2.34 -27.67
N ALA A 215 -12.06 2.47 -27.62
CA ALA A 215 -12.72 3.69 -27.14
C ALA A 215 -12.35 4.00 -25.69
N GLN A 216 -12.31 3.00 -24.83
CA GLN A 216 -11.92 3.15 -23.41
C GLN A 216 -10.43 3.51 -23.28
N ILE A 217 -9.55 2.83 -24.00
CA ILE A 217 -8.10 3.11 -23.99
C ILE A 217 -7.82 4.52 -24.48
N SER A 218 -8.51 5.01 -25.50
CA SER A 218 -8.36 6.36 -26.08
C SER A 218 -9.26 7.42 -25.41
N TRP A 219 -9.62 7.23 -24.15
CA TRP A 219 -10.35 8.17 -23.29
C TRP A 219 -11.77 8.53 -23.77
N GLY A 220 -12.41 7.71 -24.61
CA GLY A 220 -13.81 7.88 -24.99
C GLY A 220 -14.15 9.30 -25.48
N ASN A 221 -15.05 10.00 -24.81
CA ASN A 221 -15.45 11.37 -25.12
C ASN A 221 -14.75 12.44 -24.25
N LEU A 222 -13.84 12.05 -23.36
CA LEU A 222 -13.14 12.99 -22.48
C LEU A 222 -12.20 13.92 -23.24
N ASN A 223 -11.54 13.42 -24.31
CA ASN A 223 -10.59 14.15 -25.16
C ASN A 223 -9.50 14.94 -24.38
N PRO A 224 -8.76 14.30 -23.49
CA PRO A 224 -7.81 14.97 -22.63
C PRO A 224 -6.51 15.32 -23.36
N GLN A 225 -5.72 16.20 -22.70
CA GLN A 225 -4.36 16.54 -23.10
C GLN A 225 -3.40 16.27 -21.93
N ILE A 226 -2.11 16.06 -22.21
CA ILE A 226 -1.10 15.96 -21.15
C ILE A 226 -1.04 17.28 -20.38
N TYR A 227 -1.25 17.21 -19.08
CA TYR A 227 -0.99 18.30 -18.14
C TYR A 227 0.41 18.20 -17.54
N ARG A 228 0.79 17.00 -17.03
CA ARG A 228 2.16 16.70 -16.57
C ARG A 228 2.58 15.32 -17.05
N LYS A 229 3.79 15.25 -17.64
CA LYS A 229 4.36 13.99 -18.13
C LYS A 229 4.83 13.10 -16.99
N GLY A 230 4.53 11.81 -17.09
CA GLY A 230 5.03 10.77 -16.20
C GLY A 230 6.45 10.32 -16.57
N ILE A 231 7.14 9.78 -15.57
CA ILE A 231 8.42 9.07 -15.74
C ILE A 231 8.19 7.62 -15.34
N PRO A 232 8.42 6.64 -16.25
CA PRO A 232 8.20 5.23 -15.93
C PRO A 232 9.06 4.76 -14.75
N VAL A 233 8.51 3.88 -13.95
CA VAL A 233 9.20 3.23 -12.82
C VAL A 233 9.24 1.73 -13.07
N VAL A 234 10.43 1.15 -13.08
CA VAL A 234 10.62 -0.30 -13.18
C VAL A 234 10.30 -0.91 -11.82
N LYS A 235 9.28 -1.75 -11.75
CA LYS A 235 8.82 -2.42 -10.52
C LYS A 235 9.38 -3.82 -10.38
N ASP A 236 9.56 -4.49 -11.52
CA ASP A 236 10.22 -5.78 -11.62
C ASP A 236 10.76 -5.97 -13.04
N ILE A 237 11.89 -6.65 -13.17
CA ILE A 237 12.49 -6.93 -14.47
C ILE A 237 13.35 -8.19 -14.41
N ASN A 238 13.14 -9.10 -15.36
CA ASN A 238 13.95 -10.30 -15.52
C ASN A 238 14.30 -10.55 -17.01
N GLU A 239 14.92 -11.68 -17.34
CA GLU A 239 15.35 -12.00 -18.71
C GLU A 239 14.17 -12.12 -19.70
N THR A 240 12.97 -12.39 -19.21
CA THR A 240 11.78 -12.65 -20.05
C THR A 240 10.75 -11.56 -20.00
N THR A 241 10.51 -10.96 -18.83
CA THR A 241 9.43 -10.00 -18.58
C THR A 241 9.91 -8.79 -17.81
N ALA A 242 9.15 -7.70 -17.93
CA ALA A 242 9.28 -6.52 -17.07
C ALA A 242 7.90 -6.01 -16.68
N SER A 243 7.81 -5.49 -15.45
CA SER A 243 6.66 -4.77 -14.91
C SER A 243 7.06 -3.32 -14.65
N LEU A 244 6.34 -2.38 -15.24
CA LEU A 244 6.56 -0.95 -15.06
C LEU A 244 5.26 -0.26 -14.66
N SER A 245 5.37 0.82 -13.91
CA SER A 245 4.28 1.77 -13.67
C SER A 245 4.64 3.15 -14.18
N VAL A 246 3.64 3.98 -14.43
CA VAL A 246 3.81 5.40 -14.70
C VAL A 246 2.65 6.18 -14.09
N GLU A 247 2.98 7.29 -13.43
CA GLU A 247 2.03 8.26 -12.89
C GLU A 247 2.16 9.55 -13.69
N TYR A 248 1.04 10.13 -14.11
CA TYR A 248 1.00 11.36 -14.91
C TYR A 248 -0.32 12.11 -14.71
N GLN A 249 -0.41 13.35 -15.18
CA GLN A 249 -1.64 14.12 -15.14
C GLN A 249 -2.13 14.47 -16.53
N ILE A 250 -3.44 14.41 -16.71
CA ILE A 250 -4.13 14.90 -17.90
C ILE A 250 -5.11 16.01 -17.53
N ALA A 251 -5.42 16.88 -18.48
CA ALA A 251 -6.43 17.91 -18.36
C ALA A 251 -7.47 17.75 -19.46
N ALA A 252 -8.73 17.94 -19.10
CA ALA A 252 -9.85 18.00 -20.04
C ALA A 252 -10.69 19.26 -19.76
N LEU A 253 -11.54 19.67 -20.70
CA LEU A 253 -12.50 20.75 -20.47
C LEU A 253 -13.88 20.15 -20.16
N ASP A 254 -14.57 20.74 -19.18
CA ASP A 254 -15.98 20.45 -18.94
C ASP A 254 -16.90 21.07 -20.02
N GLU A 255 -18.21 20.94 -19.86
CA GLU A 255 -19.21 21.49 -20.80
C GLU A 255 -19.23 23.04 -20.78
N ASP A 256 -18.82 23.64 -19.67
CA ASP A 256 -18.77 25.09 -19.49
C ASP A 256 -17.42 25.70 -19.89
N GLY A 257 -16.43 24.85 -20.22
CA GLY A 257 -15.09 25.24 -20.64
C GLY A 257 -14.09 25.40 -19.49
N ASN A 258 -14.43 24.95 -18.27
CA ASN A 258 -13.51 24.92 -17.14
C ASN A 258 -12.55 23.72 -17.29
N GLN A 259 -11.34 23.87 -16.75
CA GLN A 259 -10.35 22.82 -16.76
C GLN A 259 -10.58 21.82 -15.64
N GLU A 260 -10.64 20.56 -15.97
CA GLU A 260 -10.61 19.42 -15.06
C GLU A 260 -9.29 18.71 -15.14
N ILE A 261 -8.66 18.40 -14.01
CA ILE A 261 -7.39 17.66 -13.93
C ILE A 261 -7.68 16.26 -13.40
N TYR A 262 -6.98 15.28 -13.98
CA TYR A 262 -7.06 13.88 -13.57
C TYR A 262 -5.67 13.35 -13.30
N ASP A 263 -5.50 12.71 -12.14
CA ASP A 263 -4.34 11.87 -11.82
C ASP A 263 -4.53 10.50 -12.44
N VAL A 264 -3.52 10.01 -13.12
CA VAL A 264 -3.56 8.75 -13.85
C VAL A 264 -2.40 7.88 -13.43
N THR A 265 -2.71 6.65 -13.05
CA THR A 265 -1.71 5.60 -12.78
C THR A 265 -1.90 4.48 -13.78
N GLU A 266 -0.83 4.07 -14.44
CA GLU A 266 -0.82 2.93 -15.34
C GLU A 266 0.21 1.89 -14.90
N PHE A 267 -0.17 0.64 -15.04
CA PHE A 267 0.69 -0.54 -14.85
C PHE A 267 0.80 -1.31 -16.14
N TYR A 268 2.00 -1.77 -16.45
CA TYR A 268 2.34 -2.54 -17.64
C TYR A 268 3.16 -3.76 -17.26
N ARG A 269 2.72 -4.95 -17.69
CA ARG A 269 3.55 -6.14 -17.72
C ARG A 269 3.84 -6.53 -19.14
N MET A 270 5.11 -6.71 -19.47
CA MET A 270 5.56 -6.82 -20.86
C MET A 270 6.59 -7.94 -21.03
N ARG A 271 6.67 -8.46 -22.25
CA ARG A 271 7.73 -9.38 -22.69
C ARG A 271 8.41 -8.81 -23.94
N TYR A 272 9.73 -8.72 -23.89
CA TYR A 272 10.52 -8.37 -25.07
C TYR A 272 10.76 -9.61 -25.92
N THR A 273 10.55 -9.48 -27.23
CA THR A 273 10.94 -10.44 -28.25
C THR A 273 11.87 -9.77 -29.26
N GLU A 274 12.63 -10.52 -30.04
CA GLU A 274 13.53 -9.94 -31.05
C GLU A 274 12.83 -9.00 -32.08
N THR A 275 11.53 -9.12 -32.22
CA THR A 275 10.74 -8.39 -33.21
C THR A 275 9.85 -7.29 -32.61
N ARG A 276 9.37 -7.45 -31.37
CA ARG A 276 8.46 -6.51 -30.72
C ARG A 276 8.36 -6.72 -29.21
N ILE A 277 7.83 -5.72 -28.52
CA ILE A 277 7.32 -5.87 -27.16
C ILE A 277 5.91 -6.47 -27.23
N MET A 278 5.62 -7.44 -26.38
CA MET A 278 4.29 -8.02 -26.13
C MET A 278 3.78 -7.44 -24.83
N LEU A 279 2.58 -6.88 -24.83
CA LEU A 279 1.85 -6.50 -23.61
C LEU A 279 1.16 -7.74 -23.07
N LEU A 280 1.45 -8.11 -21.81
CA LEU A 280 0.91 -9.31 -21.14
C LEU A 280 -0.18 -8.94 -20.14
N ASP A 281 -0.06 -7.75 -19.53
CA ASP A 281 -1.06 -7.19 -18.63
C ASP A 281 -0.96 -5.66 -18.69
N PHE A 282 -2.10 -5.02 -18.54
CA PHE A 282 -2.23 -3.57 -18.52
C PHE A 282 -3.35 -3.18 -17.58
N LYS A 283 -3.11 -2.17 -16.76
CA LYS A 283 -4.15 -1.55 -15.94
C LYS A 283 -3.95 -0.04 -15.95
N ARG A 284 -5.04 0.71 -16.07
CA ARG A 284 -5.09 2.16 -15.88
C ARG A 284 -6.20 2.50 -14.91
N SER A 285 -5.90 3.35 -13.95
CA SER A 285 -6.88 4.04 -13.13
C SER A 285 -6.72 5.54 -13.29
N ALA A 286 -7.82 6.27 -13.23
CA ALA A 286 -7.84 7.71 -13.26
C ALA A 286 -8.77 8.24 -12.17
N SER A 287 -8.33 9.31 -11.50
CA SER A 287 -9.11 9.99 -10.46
C SER A 287 -9.11 11.49 -10.73
N GLN A 288 -10.28 12.11 -10.60
CA GLN A 288 -10.41 13.55 -10.80
C GLN A 288 -9.92 14.30 -9.56
N VAL A 289 -9.05 15.29 -9.80
CA VAL A 289 -8.61 16.22 -8.74
C VAL A 289 -9.77 17.11 -8.37
N PHE A 290 -10.03 17.25 -7.07
CA PHE A 290 -11.08 18.11 -6.58
C PHE A 290 -10.52 19.52 -6.34
N GLU A 291 -10.98 20.47 -7.14
CA GLU A 291 -10.55 21.87 -7.11
C GLU A 291 -11.77 22.81 -7.15
N GLU A 292 -11.58 24.08 -6.82
CA GLU A 292 -12.64 25.09 -6.86
C GLU A 292 -13.41 25.09 -8.20
N SER A 293 -12.68 24.94 -9.32
CA SER A 293 -13.25 24.90 -10.67
C SER A 293 -14.08 23.64 -10.96
N SER A 294 -13.90 22.57 -10.19
CA SER A 294 -14.57 21.28 -10.37
C SER A 294 -15.70 21.01 -9.39
N ILE A 295 -15.98 21.95 -8.46
CA ILE A 295 -17.05 21.80 -7.47
C ILE A 295 -18.40 21.76 -8.17
N SER A 296 -19.12 20.67 -8.00
CA SER A 296 -20.46 20.48 -8.54
C SER A 296 -21.42 19.99 -7.45
N ILE A 297 -22.38 20.83 -7.09
CA ILE A 297 -23.42 20.54 -6.10
C ILE A 297 -24.75 20.41 -6.83
N SER A 298 -25.52 19.39 -6.51
CA SER A 298 -26.89 19.19 -7.00
C SER A 298 -27.87 19.05 -5.83
N ASP A 299 -29.15 18.97 -6.15
CA ASP A 299 -30.23 18.63 -5.20
C ASP A 299 -30.06 17.27 -4.53
N LYS A 300 -29.13 16.45 -5.03
CA LYS A 300 -28.81 15.11 -4.49
C LYS A 300 -27.52 15.05 -3.70
N GLY A 301 -26.73 16.13 -3.65
CA GLY A 301 -25.47 16.16 -2.94
C GLY A 301 -24.28 16.58 -3.79
N LEU A 302 -23.07 16.25 -3.33
CA LEU A 302 -21.78 16.67 -3.84
C LEU A 302 -21.21 15.65 -4.85
N LEU A 303 -20.92 16.08 -6.07
CA LEU A 303 -20.24 15.27 -7.07
C LEU A 303 -18.73 15.34 -6.85
N LEU A 304 -18.09 14.19 -6.62
CA LEU A 304 -16.62 14.08 -6.47
C LEU A 304 -15.89 13.81 -7.80
N GLY A 305 -16.65 13.54 -8.86
CA GLY A 305 -16.07 13.24 -10.17
C GLY A 305 -15.64 11.76 -10.32
N VAL A 306 -14.74 11.53 -11.28
CA VAL A 306 -14.19 10.19 -11.56
C VAL A 306 -13.23 9.80 -10.45
N ARG A 307 -13.53 8.69 -9.76
CA ARG A 307 -12.67 8.11 -8.71
C ARG A 307 -13.14 6.71 -8.32
N ASP A 308 -12.37 6.03 -7.46
CA ASP A 308 -12.79 4.81 -6.78
C ASP A 308 -13.96 5.07 -5.83
N LYS A 309 -14.81 4.06 -5.61
CA LYS A 309 -15.97 4.17 -4.71
C LYS A 309 -15.63 4.22 -3.22
N ASN A 310 -14.41 3.83 -2.85
CA ASN A 310 -13.95 3.83 -1.46
C ASN A 310 -13.55 5.25 -1.06
N VAL A 311 -14.53 6.02 -0.61
CA VAL A 311 -14.35 7.40 -0.15
C VAL A 311 -14.22 7.41 1.36
N GLU A 312 -13.14 7.99 1.87
CA GLU A 312 -13.06 8.36 3.29
C GLU A 312 -13.88 9.62 3.50
N TYR A 313 -14.95 9.54 4.30
CA TYR A 313 -15.79 10.68 4.65
C TYR A 313 -16.41 10.52 6.03
N MET A 314 -16.72 11.63 6.66
CA MET A 314 -17.41 11.69 7.95
C MET A 314 -18.29 12.94 8.01
N MET A 315 -19.46 12.78 8.60
CA MET A 315 -20.38 13.89 8.87
C MET A 315 -20.52 14.05 10.40
N ASN A 316 -20.61 15.31 10.86
CA ASN A 316 -20.88 15.57 12.27
C ASN A 316 -22.29 15.11 12.69
N GLU A 317 -22.56 15.04 14.00
CA GLU A 317 -23.83 14.50 14.53
C GLU A 317 -25.07 15.25 14.03
N ASN A 318 -24.96 16.57 13.87
CA ASN A 318 -26.05 17.44 13.42
C ASN A 318 -26.19 17.55 11.89
N ALA A 319 -25.42 16.77 11.13
CA ALA A 319 -25.41 16.77 9.65
C ALA A 319 -25.11 18.13 8.99
N GLY A 320 -24.49 19.07 9.73
CA GLY A 320 -24.18 20.43 9.26
C GLY A 320 -22.80 20.56 8.61
N VAL A 321 -21.90 19.58 8.76
CA VAL A 321 -20.55 19.59 8.18
C VAL A 321 -20.17 18.21 7.70
N LEU A 322 -19.75 18.13 6.43
CA LEU A 322 -19.22 16.93 5.80
C LEU A 322 -17.72 17.08 5.57
N ALA A 323 -16.89 16.23 6.17
CA ALA A 323 -15.48 16.11 5.81
C ALA A 323 -15.28 14.91 4.87
N PHE A 324 -14.40 15.04 3.87
CA PHE A 324 -14.09 13.95 2.92
C PHE A 324 -12.66 14.07 2.38
N VAL A 325 -12.11 12.95 1.97
CA VAL A 325 -10.78 12.86 1.35
C VAL A 325 -10.91 12.61 -0.14
N GLN A 326 -10.26 13.45 -0.93
CA GLN A 326 -10.18 13.32 -2.38
C GLN A 326 -8.74 13.47 -2.85
N GLU A 327 -8.17 12.40 -3.45
CA GLU A 327 -6.82 12.38 -4.01
C GLU A 327 -5.76 12.97 -3.05
N GLY A 328 -5.74 12.45 -1.80
CA GLY A 328 -4.79 12.85 -0.77
C GLY A 328 -5.04 14.22 -0.13
N ASP A 329 -6.09 14.93 -0.52
CA ASP A 329 -6.50 16.21 0.06
C ASP A 329 -7.69 16.01 1.01
N LEU A 330 -7.67 16.66 2.16
CA LEU A 330 -8.80 16.71 3.09
C LEU A 330 -9.60 17.99 2.89
N TRP A 331 -10.88 17.82 2.64
CA TRP A 331 -11.86 18.87 2.47
C TRP A 331 -12.96 18.80 3.51
N SER A 332 -13.55 19.95 3.85
CA SER A 332 -14.85 20.00 4.52
C SER A 332 -15.84 20.85 3.73
N TYR A 333 -17.12 20.49 3.82
CA TYR A 333 -18.23 21.17 3.19
C TYR A 333 -19.33 21.44 4.23
N SER A 334 -19.74 22.71 4.34
CA SER A 334 -20.90 23.15 5.13
C SER A 334 -22.05 23.48 4.16
N PRO A 335 -23.10 22.62 4.10
CA PRO A 335 -24.24 22.83 3.20
C PRO A 335 -24.98 24.14 3.44
N ASP A 336 -25.11 24.60 4.69
CA ASP A 336 -25.84 25.78 5.08
C ASP A 336 -25.20 27.08 4.56
N ASP A 337 -23.87 27.10 4.52
CA ASP A 337 -23.10 28.28 4.12
C ASP A 337 -22.57 28.22 2.69
N GLY A 338 -22.69 27.05 2.04
CA GLY A 338 -22.03 26.76 0.74
C GLY A 338 -20.51 26.81 0.81
N LYS A 339 -19.95 26.70 2.02
CA LYS A 339 -18.51 26.86 2.28
C LYS A 339 -17.77 25.54 2.12
N PHE A 340 -16.70 25.58 1.32
CA PHE A 340 -15.70 24.51 1.20
C PHE A 340 -14.40 24.96 1.85
N SER A 341 -13.84 24.14 2.73
CA SER A 341 -12.51 24.38 3.29
C SER A 341 -11.58 23.27 2.85
N ARG A 342 -10.50 23.59 2.09
CA ARG A 342 -9.41 22.66 1.88
C ARG A 342 -8.52 22.68 3.13
N ILE A 343 -8.75 21.68 4.00
CA ILE A 343 -8.12 21.60 5.32
C ILE A 343 -6.65 21.22 5.18
N PHE A 344 -6.35 20.20 4.37
CA PHE A 344 -4.99 19.71 4.20
C PHE A 344 -4.73 19.29 2.75
N SER A 345 -3.56 19.65 2.23
CA SER A 345 -3.10 19.24 0.90
C SER A 345 -1.58 19.35 0.79
N PHE A 346 -0.96 18.41 0.11
CA PHE A 346 0.41 18.55 -0.38
C PHE A 346 0.48 19.18 -1.77
N ARG A 347 -0.66 19.51 -2.38
CA ARG A 347 -0.71 20.20 -3.68
C ARG A 347 -0.44 21.68 -3.51
N LYS A 348 0.23 22.27 -4.49
CA LYS A 348 0.43 23.71 -4.57
C LYS A 348 -0.73 24.36 -5.33
N GLU A 349 -1.18 25.53 -4.91
CA GLU A 349 -2.27 26.27 -5.56
C GLU A 349 -1.86 26.82 -6.93
N THR A 350 -0.60 27.23 -7.06
CA THR A 350 -0.06 27.80 -8.29
C THR A 350 1.32 27.23 -8.56
N ASP A 351 1.68 27.06 -9.84
CA ASP A 351 3.00 26.59 -10.28
C ASP A 351 3.44 25.27 -9.61
N GLY A 352 2.49 24.37 -9.39
CA GLY A 352 2.75 23.06 -8.81
C GLY A 352 3.68 22.20 -9.67
N ASP A 353 4.36 21.25 -9.03
CA ASP A 353 5.27 20.33 -9.70
C ASP A 353 4.72 18.88 -9.72
N PHE A 354 5.53 17.93 -10.16
CA PHE A 354 5.15 16.51 -10.24
C PHE A 354 4.80 15.89 -8.87
N ARG A 355 5.19 16.52 -7.74
CA ARG A 355 4.82 16.07 -6.39
C ARG A 355 3.32 16.19 -6.13
N ASP A 356 2.63 17.07 -6.86
CA ASP A 356 1.18 17.26 -6.72
C ASP A 356 0.37 16.03 -7.15
N SER A 357 0.94 15.12 -7.96
CA SER A 357 0.32 13.86 -8.39
C SER A 357 0.80 12.66 -7.60
N ARG A 358 1.68 12.84 -6.60
CA ARG A 358 2.24 11.74 -5.81
C ARG A 358 1.55 11.61 -4.46
N TYR A 359 0.72 10.59 -4.34
CA TYR A 359 0.02 10.26 -3.10
C TYR A 359 0.64 9.04 -2.44
N GLN A 360 1.67 9.25 -1.62
CA GLN A 360 2.23 8.23 -0.75
C GLN A 360 1.89 8.54 0.71
N HIS A 361 0.65 8.91 0.94
CA HIS A 361 0.07 9.15 2.25
C HIS A 361 -1.42 8.88 2.23
N ASN A 362 -1.96 8.54 3.38
CA ASN A 362 -3.39 8.43 3.62
C ASN A 362 -3.80 9.41 4.72
N ILE A 363 -5.04 9.86 4.64
CA ILE A 363 -5.69 10.66 5.68
C ILE A 363 -6.87 9.86 6.20
N LYS A 364 -6.95 9.71 7.53
CA LYS A 364 -8.10 9.15 8.23
C LYS A 364 -8.77 10.24 9.04
N ILE A 365 -10.05 10.48 8.79
CA ILE A 365 -10.87 11.42 9.54
C ILE A 365 -11.24 10.75 10.85
N ILE A 366 -10.93 11.41 11.99
CA ILE A 366 -11.19 10.86 13.31
C ILE A 366 -12.49 11.44 13.89
N ARG A 367 -12.69 12.75 13.73
CA ARG A 367 -13.83 13.43 14.29
C ARG A 367 -14.14 14.69 13.51
N VAL A 368 -15.44 14.97 13.34
CA VAL A 368 -15.98 16.24 12.82
C VAL A 368 -16.90 16.80 13.88
N GLU A 369 -16.55 17.97 14.42
CA GLU A 369 -17.33 18.62 15.46
C GLU A 369 -18.43 19.54 14.90
N ASP A 370 -19.43 19.89 15.70
CA ASP A 370 -20.55 20.73 15.27
C ASP A 370 -20.14 22.15 14.90
N ASN A 371 -19.03 22.66 15.42
CA ASN A 371 -18.44 23.94 15.06
C ASN A 371 -17.64 23.91 13.74
N GLY A 372 -17.50 22.74 13.14
CA GLY A 372 -16.73 22.48 11.91
C GLY A 372 -15.25 22.22 12.12
N ASP A 373 -14.79 22.05 13.37
CA ASP A 373 -13.43 21.58 13.65
C ASP A 373 -13.29 20.12 13.25
N VAL A 374 -12.09 19.73 12.77
CA VAL A 374 -11.80 18.37 12.28
C VAL A 374 -10.50 17.87 12.88
N ASP A 375 -10.56 16.70 13.51
CA ASP A 375 -9.38 15.94 13.91
C ASP A 375 -9.11 14.85 12.88
N PHE A 376 -7.84 14.71 12.45
CA PHE A 376 -7.46 13.71 11.48
C PHE A 376 -6.04 13.19 11.70
N VAL A 377 -5.79 11.96 11.25
CA VAL A 377 -4.47 11.33 11.20
C VAL A 377 -4.01 11.27 9.76
N LEU A 378 -2.78 11.72 9.52
CA LEU A 378 -2.08 11.54 8.26
C LEU A 378 -0.92 10.59 8.47
N TYR A 379 -0.80 9.56 7.64
CA TYR A 379 0.33 8.63 7.70
C TYR A 379 0.88 8.34 6.31
N GLY A 380 2.19 8.19 6.25
CA GLY A 380 2.93 7.94 5.01
C GLY A 380 4.08 8.92 4.80
N TYR A 381 4.41 9.20 3.53
CA TYR A 381 5.49 10.08 3.14
C TYR A 381 5.05 11.54 3.10
N MET A 382 5.78 12.40 3.81
CA MET A 382 5.53 13.84 3.86
C MET A 382 6.18 14.53 2.66
N ASN A 383 5.37 14.92 1.70
CA ASN A 383 5.81 15.36 0.39
C ASN A 383 6.34 16.80 0.36
N ARG A 384 5.94 17.63 1.32
CA ARG A 384 6.29 19.06 1.47
C ARG A 384 6.27 19.47 2.93
N GLY A 385 6.63 20.75 3.16
CA GLY A 385 6.51 21.40 4.45
C GLY A 385 7.68 21.09 5.38
N VAL A 386 7.47 21.34 6.69
CA VAL A 386 8.52 21.16 7.71
C VAL A 386 8.95 19.70 7.86
N ARG A 387 8.04 18.77 7.55
CA ARG A 387 8.28 17.32 7.63
C ARG A 387 8.66 16.70 6.28
N GLU A 388 9.01 17.52 5.26
CA GLU A 388 9.41 17.01 3.95
C GLU A 388 10.44 15.88 4.06
N GLY A 389 10.17 14.77 3.38
CA GLY A 389 11.05 13.61 3.31
C GLY A 389 10.99 12.65 4.49
N TYR A 390 10.16 12.91 5.50
CA TYR A 390 9.87 11.90 6.52
C TYR A 390 8.75 10.97 6.06
N CYS A 391 8.85 9.70 6.44
CA CYS A 391 7.71 8.81 6.60
C CYS A 391 7.30 8.78 8.06
N GLY A 392 6.02 8.60 8.34
CA GLY A 392 5.53 8.53 9.71
C GLY A 392 4.05 8.84 9.85
N VAL A 393 3.66 9.15 11.08
CA VAL A 393 2.28 9.47 11.48
C VAL A 393 2.23 10.88 12.03
N CYS A 394 1.26 11.68 11.55
CA CYS A 394 0.93 12.98 12.12
C CYS A 394 -0.51 12.99 12.59
N VAL A 395 -0.76 13.53 13.77
CA VAL A 395 -2.10 13.90 14.24
C VAL A 395 -2.27 15.39 14.08
N TYR A 396 -3.33 15.79 13.39
CA TYR A 396 -3.66 17.18 13.15
C TYR A 396 -5.03 17.54 13.73
N HIS A 397 -5.15 18.79 14.13
CA HIS A 397 -6.41 19.43 14.50
C HIS A 397 -6.63 20.65 13.59
N TYR A 398 -7.76 20.70 12.91
CA TYR A 398 -8.21 21.86 12.15
C TYR A 398 -9.22 22.66 12.96
N SER A 399 -8.95 23.94 13.15
CA SER A 399 -9.89 24.91 13.73
C SER A 399 -10.60 25.68 12.61
N ASN A 400 -11.91 25.47 12.48
CA ASN A 400 -12.74 26.11 11.46
C ASN A 400 -12.83 27.63 11.64
N ASP A 401 -12.95 28.09 12.89
CA ASP A 401 -13.02 29.53 13.23
C ASP A 401 -11.75 30.28 12.83
N GLN A 402 -10.59 29.66 13.05
CA GLN A 402 -9.28 30.25 12.74
C GLN A 402 -8.82 29.96 11.32
N ASN A 403 -9.43 28.98 10.68
CA ASN A 403 -9.01 28.40 9.39
C ASN A 403 -7.52 27.94 9.41
N VAL A 404 -7.14 27.21 10.45
CA VAL A 404 -5.75 26.80 10.75
C VAL A 404 -5.68 25.33 11.12
N VAL A 405 -4.67 24.65 10.59
CA VAL A 405 -4.30 23.28 10.96
C VAL A 405 -3.11 23.32 11.91
N GLU A 406 -3.22 22.65 13.03
CA GLU A 406 -2.16 22.47 14.03
C GLU A 406 -1.71 21.02 14.10
N GLU A 407 -0.39 20.77 13.96
CA GLU A 407 0.20 19.46 14.24
C GLU A 407 0.24 19.24 15.76
N LYS A 408 -0.37 18.15 16.21
CA LYS A 408 -0.39 17.77 17.63
C LYS A 408 0.66 16.72 17.95
N VAL A 409 0.85 15.76 17.04
CA VAL A 409 1.80 14.64 17.23
C VAL A 409 2.50 14.38 15.91
N PHE A 410 3.81 14.09 15.98
CA PHE A 410 4.58 13.53 14.88
C PHE A 410 5.41 12.35 15.34
N ILE A 411 5.21 11.20 14.69
CA ILE A 411 5.90 9.93 14.92
C ILE A 411 6.64 9.56 13.64
N PRO A 412 7.96 9.79 13.53
CA PRO A 412 8.73 9.37 12.37
C PRO A 412 8.90 7.85 12.32
N SER A 413 8.87 7.28 11.12
CA SER A 413 9.18 5.88 10.85
C SER A 413 10.33 5.75 9.86
N THR A 414 11.06 4.64 9.93
CA THR A 414 12.08 4.24 8.95
C THR A 414 11.54 3.25 7.92
N GLU A 415 10.27 2.94 7.97
CA GLU A 415 9.54 2.14 6.98
C GLU A 415 8.97 3.04 5.88
N SER A 416 8.86 2.51 4.66
CA SER A 416 8.23 3.25 3.57
C SER A 416 6.71 3.26 3.70
N TYR A 417 6.06 4.13 2.93
CA TYR A 417 4.59 4.25 2.93
C TYR A 417 3.86 2.93 2.67
N GLU A 418 4.38 2.08 1.78
CA GLU A 418 3.74 0.80 1.43
C GLU A 418 3.58 -0.12 2.65
N PHE A 419 4.56 -0.12 3.57
CA PHE A 419 4.50 -0.87 4.82
C PHE A 419 3.64 -0.17 5.88
N LEU A 420 3.84 1.14 6.07
CA LEU A 420 3.02 1.92 7.00
C LEU A 420 1.53 1.82 6.71
N LYS A 421 1.16 1.73 5.43
CA LYS A 421 -0.23 1.60 5.00
C LYS A 421 -0.87 0.29 5.46
N GLU A 422 -0.14 -0.82 5.44
CA GLU A 422 -0.62 -2.12 5.91
C GLU A 422 -0.87 -2.08 7.43
N ASP A 423 0.10 -1.60 8.20
CA ASP A 423 0.02 -1.56 9.67
C ASP A 423 -1.02 -0.55 10.17
N LEU A 424 -0.90 0.70 9.73
CA LEU A 424 -1.68 1.83 10.29
C LEU A 424 -3.08 1.94 9.70
N GLY A 425 -3.31 1.34 8.53
CA GLY A 425 -4.64 1.24 7.93
C GLY A 425 -5.63 0.50 8.81
N THR A 426 -5.14 -0.42 9.64
CA THR A 426 -5.99 -1.26 10.50
C THR A 426 -6.49 -0.51 11.73
N LEU A 427 -5.60 0.14 12.49
CA LEU A 427 -5.99 0.92 13.67
C LEU A 427 -5.27 2.26 13.72
N SER A 428 -6.05 3.34 13.65
CA SER A 428 -5.67 4.70 14.03
C SER A 428 -6.91 5.34 14.65
N TYR A 429 -6.98 5.43 15.96
CA TYR A 429 -8.12 5.97 16.70
C TYR A 429 -7.69 7.02 17.71
N VAL A 430 -8.44 8.09 17.86
CA VAL A 430 -8.22 9.12 18.89
C VAL A 430 -9.44 9.17 19.79
N SER A 431 -9.24 8.87 21.09
CA SER A 431 -10.31 8.92 22.07
C SER A 431 -10.72 10.35 22.44
N THR A 432 -11.86 10.48 23.11
CA THR A 432 -12.36 11.76 23.65
C THR A 432 -11.41 12.41 24.67
N GLU A 433 -10.55 11.60 25.31
CA GLU A 433 -9.50 12.07 26.23
C GLU A 433 -8.18 12.49 25.54
N ASN A 434 -8.18 12.62 24.20
CA ASN A 434 -7.00 12.97 23.39
C ASN A 434 -5.84 11.96 23.52
N ALA A 435 -6.15 10.68 23.58
CA ALA A 435 -5.19 9.60 23.43
C ALA A 435 -5.31 8.97 22.03
N LEU A 436 -4.18 8.86 21.32
CA LEU A 436 -4.06 8.18 20.05
C LEU A 436 -3.73 6.71 20.30
N TYR A 437 -4.49 5.80 19.69
CA TYR A 437 -4.24 4.37 19.69
C TYR A 437 -3.82 3.92 18.30
N LEU A 438 -2.70 3.21 18.24
CA LEU A 438 -2.12 2.69 17.00
C LEU A 438 -1.75 1.22 17.17
N LEU A 439 -2.07 0.41 16.17
CA LEU A 439 -1.41 -0.89 15.99
C LEU A 439 -0.21 -0.67 15.06
N PHE A 440 0.99 -0.92 15.55
CA PHE A 440 2.21 -0.73 14.78
C PHE A 440 3.29 -1.71 15.21
N ALA A 441 3.95 -2.36 14.24
CA ALA A 441 4.99 -3.37 14.50
C ALA A 441 4.54 -4.46 15.51
N ASN A 442 3.34 -5.02 15.34
CA ASN A 442 2.74 -6.04 16.21
C ASN A 442 2.51 -5.59 17.67
N LYS A 443 2.50 -4.27 17.93
CA LYS A 443 2.28 -3.67 19.27
C LYS A 443 1.13 -2.68 19.23
N LEU A 444 0.29 -2.73 20.24
CA LEU A 444 -0.77 -1.76 20.47
C LEU A 444 -0.23 -0.63 21.36
N TYR A 445 -0.13 0.57 20.79
CA TYR A 445 0.35 1.76 21.45
C TYR A 445 -0.81 2.66 21.89
N LYS A 446 -0.66 3.27 23.07
CA LYS A 446 -1.41 4.44 23.49
C LYS A 446 -0.46 5.63 23.60
N ILE A 447 -0.80 6.74 22.97
CA ILE A 447 0.00 7.96 22.89
C ILE A 447 -0.85 9.11 23.39
N ASN A 448 -0.41 9.78 24.43
CA ASN A 448 -1.05 11.00 24.93
C ASN A 448 -0.67 12.17 23.99
N ILE A 449 -1.68 12.73 23.31
CA ILE A 449 -1.49 13.82 22.34
C ILE A 449 -1.04 15.11 23.02
N SER A 450 -1.37 15.31 24.31
CA SER A 450 -1.10 16.58 25.01
C SER A 450 0.35 16.72 25.49
N ASP A 451 1.00 15.62 25.89
CA ASP A 451 2.36 15.62 26.45
C ASP A 451 3.34 14.73 25.69
N GLY A 452 2.88 14.01 24.65
CA GLY A 452 3.71 13.16 23.80
C GLY A 452 4.23 11.88 24.48
N THR A 453 3.67 11.50 25.62
CA THR A 453 4.04 10.23 26.28
C THR A 453 3.39 9.05 25.58
N SER A 454 4.12 7.94 25.46
CA SER A 454 3.62 6.69 24.86
C SER A 454 3.80 5.52 25.81
N GLU A 455 2.85 4.58 25.74
CA GLU A 455 2.89 3.29 26.45
C GLU A 455 2.46 2.17 25.51
N VAL A 456 3.00 0.97 25.70
CA VAL A 456 2.57 -0.25 25.00
C VAL A 456 1.51 -0.92 25.85
N LEU A 457 0.31 -1.08 25.29
CA LEU A 457 -0.81 -1.75 25.96
C LEU A 457 -0.75 -3.28 25.80
N GLU A 458 -0.28 -3.75 24.64
CA GLU A 458 -0.15 -5.15 24.28
C GLU A 458 0.96 -5.35 23.26
N GLU A 459 1.63 -6.53 23.27
CA GLU A 459 2.66 -6.91 22.32
C GLU A 459 2.34 -8.28 21.69
N GLY A 460 2.92 -8.59 20.53
CA GLY A 460 2.73 -9.86 19.84
C GLY A 460 1.37 -10.03 19.18
N ILE A 461 0.72 -8.92 18.85
CA ILE A 461 -0.56 -8.94 18.13
C ILE A 461 -0.27 -9.21 16.65
N LYS A 462 -0.81 -10.30 16.10
CA LYS A 462 -0.77 -10.54 14.65
C LYS A 462 -1.90 -9.77 13.98
N ILE A 463 -1.59 -9.12 12.85
CA ILE A 463 -2.57 -8.30 12.14
C ILE A 463 -3.75 -9.14 11.61
N ASP A 464 -3.50 -10.36 11.19
CA ASP A 464 -4.54 -11.31 10.73
C ASP A 464 -5.49 -11.77 11.84
N ASP A 465 -5.07 -11.67 13.09
CA ASP A 465 -5.82 -12.02 14.29
C ASP A 465 -6.34 -10.79 15.06
N PHE A 466 -6.40 -9.64 14.39
CA PHE A 466 -6.81 -8.36 14.96
C PHE A 466 -8.00 -7.77 14.20
N ALA A 467 -8.95 -7.22 14.92
CA ALA A 467 -10.10 -6.54 14.33
C ALA A 467 -10.46 -5.26 15.11
N VAL A 468 -11.08 -4.32 14.40
CA VAL A 468 -11.47 -3.01 14.93
C VAL A 468 -12.93 -2.76 14.61
N SER A 469 -13.66 -2.11 15.52
CA SER A 469 -15.04 -1.69 15.32
C SER A 469 -15.16 -0.57 14.26
N ASP A 470 -16.36 -0.32 13.79
CA ASP A 470 -16.62 0.66 12.72
C ASP A 470 -16.16 2.09 13.09
N THR A 471 -16.25 2.49 14.35
CA THR A 471 -15.76 3.80 14.82
C THR A 471 -14.28 3.77 15.21
N GLY A 472 -13.69 2.59 15.38
CA GLY A 472 -12.35 2.40 15.95
C GLY A 472 -12.32 2.43 17.49
N ALA A 473 -13.45 2.65 18.18
CA ALA A 473 -13.51 2.73 19.64
C ALA A 473 -13.25 1.40 20.33
N HIS A 474 -13.51 0.29 19.66
CA HIS A 474 -13.25 -1.06 20.16
C HIS A 474 -12.28 -1.80 19.24
N ALA A 475 -11.43 -2.64 19.85
CA ALA A 475 -10.60 -3.58 19.12
C ALA A 475 -10.60 -4.95 19.82
N ALA A 476 -10.34 -6.00 19.04
CA ALA A 476 -10.22 -7.35 19.54
C ALA A 476 -9.09 -8.10 18.84
N TRP A 477 -8.45 -9.05 19.54
CA TRP A 477 -7.40 -9.90 18.98
C TRP A 477 -7.37 -11.26 19.66
N ILE A 478 -6.74 -12.24 18.98
CA ILE A 478 -6.49 -13.55 19.54
C ILE A 478 -5.17 -13.54 20.32
N ILE A 479 -5.19 -13.98 21.57
CA ILE A 479 -4.00 -14.11 22.40
C ILE A 479 -3.17 -15.27 21.86
N GLN A 480 -1.90 -15.01 21.51
CA GLN A 480 -1.02 -15.98 20.86
C GLN A 480 -0.29 -16.91 21.83
N GLU A 481 0.04 -16.43 23.03
CA GLU A 481 0.91 -17.15 23.95
C GLU A 481 0.34 -17.20 25.38
N GLY A 482 0.91 -18.13 26.20
CA GLY A 482 0.57 -18.25 27.62
C GLY A 482 -0.65 -19.14 27.89
N GLU A 483 -1.14 -19.11 29.16
CA GLU A 483 -2.27 -19.94 29.61
C GLU A 483 -3.61 -19.54 28.94
N SER A 484 -3.69 -18.35 28.38
CA SER A 484 -4.87 -17.82 27.69
C SER A 484 -4.75 -17.86 26.16
N ALA A 485 -3.78 -18.58 25.61
CA ALA A 485 -3.63 -18.69 24.15
C ALA A 485 -4.93 -19.21 23.49
N GLY A 486 -5.34 -18.61 22.38
CA GLY A 486 -6.60 -18.89 21.69
C GLY A 486 -7.84 -18.21 22.28
N ASN A 487 -7.70 -17.43 23.37
CA ASN A 487 -8.76 -16.55 23.84
C ASN A 487 -8.85 -15.29 22.94
N ILE A 488 -10.05 -14.76 22.77
CA ILE A 488 -10.24 -13.43 22.20
C ILE A 488 -10.17 -12.41 23.34
N LYS A 489 -9.27 -11.43 23.23
CA LYS A 489 -9.21 -10.26 24.10
C LYS A 489 -9.82 -9.06 23.37
N GLU A 490 -10.65 -8.29 24.04
CA GLU A 490 -11.30 -7.09 23.53
C GLU A 490 -11.03 -5.91 24.44
N ILE A 491 -10.89 -4.71 23.90
CA ILE A 491 -10.65 -3.45 24.59
C ILE A 491 -11.63 -2.38 24.10
N ASP A 492 -12.11 -1.56 25.03
CA ASP A 492 -12.75 -0.28 24.77
C ASP A 492 -11.73 0.85 24.99
N PHE A 493 -11.40 1.61 23.96
CA PHE A 493 -10.39 2.66 24.02
C PHE A 493 -10.86 3.95 24.73
N GLU A 494 -12.16 4.13 24.95
CA GLU A 494 -12.65 5.27 25.73
C GLU A 494 -12.49 5.03 27.24
N THR A 495 -12.73 3.80 27.68
CA THR A 495 -12.70 3.44 29.10
C THR A 495 -11.44 2.70 29.52
N LEU A 496 -10.68 2.12 28.57
CA LEU A 496 -9.58 1.17 28.76
C LEU A 496 -10.00 -0.11 29.48
N GLU A 497 -11.30 -0.38 29.56
CA GLU A 497 -11.77 -1.66 30.03
C GLU A 497 -11.44 -2.76 29.04
N THR A 498 -11.08 -3.93 29.54
CA THR A 498 -10.79 -5.11 28.71
C THR A 498 -11.63 -6.29 29.15
N ARG A 499 -12.02 -7.12 28.20
CA ARG A 499 -12.62 -8.43 28.50
C ARG A 499 -11.90 -9.54 27.73
N SER A 500 -12.01 -10.77 28.22
CA SER A 500 -11.44 -11.95 27.57
C SER A 500 -12.52 -13.01 27.42
N LEU A 501 -12.66 -13.55 26.20
CA LEU A 501 -13.55 -14.64 25.88
C LEU A 501 -12.71 -15.91 25.76
N ALA A 502 -12.99 -16.91 26.56
CA ALA A 502 -12.32 -18.20 26.52
C ALA A 502 -13.21 -19.25 25.84
N PRO A 503 -12.63 -20.13 25.00
CA PRO A 503 -13.37 -21.25 24.42
C PRO A 503 -13.81 -22.23 25.52
N SER A 504 -14.95 -22.88 25.33
CA SER A 504 -15.33 -24.01 26.15
C SER A 504 -14.47 -25.24 25.86
N SER A 505 -14.43 -26.21 26.77
CA SER A 505 -13.69 -27.47 26.55
C SER A 505 -14.14 -28.16 25.26
N GLY A 506 -13.20 -28.48 24.36
CA GLY A 506 -13.48 -29.09 23.06
C GLY A 506 -13.94 -28.09 22.01
N GLN A 507 -13.65 -26.79 22.20
CA GLN A 507 -13.95 -25.72 21.27
C GLN A 507 -12.74 -24.80 21.09
N SER A 508 -12.69 -24.10 19.95
CA SER A 508 -11.81 -22.96 19.71
C SER A 508 -12.63 -21.77 19.20
N LEU A 509 -12.04 -20.57 19.27
CA LEU A 509 -12.67 -19.33 18.80
C LEU A 509 -11.96 -18.84 17.55
N VAL A 510 -12.74 -18.23 16.65
CA VAL A 510 -12.24 -17.52 15.45
C VAL A 510 -12.76 -16.09 15.53
N LEU A 511 -11.85 -15.13 15.48
CA LEU A 511 -12.21 -13.71 15.39
C LEU A 511 -12.63 -13.40 13.94
N ASN A 512 -13.85 -12.87 13.76
CA ASN A 512 -14.38 -12.55 12.44
C ASN A 512 -14.52 -11.04 12.19
N GLY A 513 -14.41 -10.20 13.23
CA GLY A 513 -14.52 -8.75 13.13
C GLY A 513 -15.58 -8.14 14.01
N PHE A 514 -16.12 -7.01 13.59
CA PHE A 514 -17.18 -6.29 14.28
C PHE A 514 -18.36 -6.01 13.35
N MET A 515 -19.56 -5.95 13.90
CA MET A 515 -20.74 -5.38 13.24
C MET A 515 -21.16 -4.14 14.03
N ASN A 516 -20.90 -2.96 13.54
CA ASN A 516 -20.84 -1.69 14.29
C ASN A 516 -19.81 -1.79 15.43
N GLU A 517 -20.29 -1.73 16.68
CA GLU A 517 -19.46 -1.85 17.89
C GLU A 517 -19.57 -3.23 18.55
N ASP A 518 -20.33 -4.16 17.96
CA ASP A 518 -20.54 -5.49 18.51
C ASP A 518 -19.55 -6.50 17.89
N LEU A 519 -18.87 -7.27 18.76
CA LEU A 519 -17.88 -8.27 18.36
C LEU A 519 -18.54 -9.46 17.65
N VAL A 520 -17.97 -9.86 16.51
CA VAL A 520 -18.38 -11.03 15.73
C VAL A 520 -17.31 -12.11 15.84
N TYR A 521 -17.69 -13.27 16.36
CA TYR A 521 -16.77 -14.40 16.47
C TYR A 521 -17.42 -15.74 16.17
N GLY A 522 -16.62 -16.68 15.72
CA GLY A 522 -17.00 -18.05 15.41
C GLY A 522 -16.61 -19.02 16.54
N ILE A 523 -17.45 -20.02 16.78
CA ILE A 523 -17.16 -21.16 17.65
C ILE A 523 -16.93 -22.38 16.77
N VAL A 524 -15.76 -22.98 16.90
CA VAL A 524 -15.32 -24.18 16.18
C VAL A 524 -15.27 -25.33 17.19
N VAL A 525 -15.82 -26.48 16.84
CA VAL A 525 -15.80 -27.68 17.69
C VAL A 525 -14.62 -28.55 17.28
N ASP A 526 -14.01 -29.24 18.24
CA ASP A 526 -12.90 -30.17 17.96
C ASP A 526 -13.23 -31.15 16.83
N GLY A 527 -12.32 -31.19 15.85
CA GLY A 527 -12.48 -31.98 14.63
C GLY A 527 -13.25 -31.30 13.50
N ASP A 528 -13.63 -30.02 13.64
CA ASP A 528 -14.22 -29.18 12.58
C ASP A 528 -13.19 -28.33 11.82
N VAL A 529 -11.91 -28.42 12.19
CA VAL A 529 -10.79 -28.05 11.32
C VAL A 529 -10.39 -29.32 10.53
N ILE A 530 -10.49 -29.27 9.22
CA ILE A 530 -10.24 -30.44 8.37
C ILE A 530 -9.23 -30.03 7.31
N ALA A 531 -8.10 -30.72 7.30
CA ALA A 531 -7.19 -30.68 6.19
C ALA A 531 -7.77 -31.45 5.01
N ASP A 532 -7.79 -30.85 3.84
CA ASP A 532 -8.12 -31.55 2.59
C ASP A 532 -6.97 -32.50 2.16
N ASP A 533 -7.15 -33.14 1.03
CA ASP A 533 -6.11 -34.03 0.50
C ASP A 533 -4.79 -33.28 0.16
N ASN A 534 -4.80 -31.96 0.11
CA ASN A 534 -3.69 -31.08 -0.19
C ASN A 534 -3.01 -30.51 1.07
N GLY A 535 -3.53 -30.86 2.26
CA GLY A 535 -3.05 -30.33 3.53
C GLY A 535 -3.64 -28.95 3.88
N HIS A 536 -4.48 -28.35 3.01
CA HIS A 536 -5.16 -27.11 3.35
C HIS A 536 -6.20 -27.32 4.43
N GLU A 537 -6.01 -26.66 5.55
CA GLU A 537 -6.97 -26.66 6.64
C GLU A 537 -8.12 -25.73 6.34
N THR A 538 -9.34 -26.26 6.37
CA THR A 538 -10.55 -25.45 6.31
C THR A 538 -11.25 -25.54 7.67
N THR A 539 -11.49 -24.39 8.26
CA THR A 539 -12.19 -24.27 9.53
C THR A 539 -13.71 -24.22 9.28
N GLY A 540 -14.42 -25.15 9.86
CA GLY A 540 -15.89 -25.16 9.85
C GLY A 540 -16.43 -24.52 11.12
N ILE A 541 -16.87 -23.27 11.05
CA ILE A 541 -17.49 -22.56 12.16
C ILE A 541 -18.88 -23.17 12.40
N HIS A 542 -19.07 -23.75 13.58
CA HIS A 542 -20.32 -24.36 13.98
C HIS A 542 -21.39 -23.32 14.34
N THR A 543 -20.99 -22.26 15.04
CA THR A 543 -21.88 -21.20 15.52
C THR A 543 -21.19 -19.85 15.38
N VAL A 544 -21.85 -18.85 14.81
CA VAL A 544 -21.39 -17.44 14.78
C VAL A 544 -22.19 -16.66 15.83
N ARG A 545 -21.48 -15.84 16.62
CA ARG A 545 -22.06 -14.96 17.62
C ARG A 545 -21.75 -13.50 17.35
N ILE A 546 -22.74 -12.65 17.64
CA ILE A 546 -22.59 -11.19 17.71
C ILE A 546 -22.87 -10.80 19.14
N GLU A 547 -21.90 -10.17 19.80
CA GLU A 547 -21.95 -9.90 21.24
C GLU A 547 -21.44 -8.50 21.56
N GLY A 548 -22.20 -7.75 22.35
CA GLY A 548 -21.79 -6.44 22.81
C GLY A 548 -20.64 -6.53 23.82
N PHE A 549 -19.88 -5.43 23.98
CA PHE A 549 -18.76 -5.35 24.93
C PHE A 549 -19.17 -5.71 26.37
N ASP A 550 -20.42 -5.44 26.76
CA ASP A 550 -21.01 -5.82 28.05
C ASP A 550 -21.31 -7.32 28.20
N GLY A 551 -20.98 -8.13 27.21
CA GLY A 551 -21.26 -9.57 27.17
C GLY A 551 -22.70 -9.91 26.77
N THR A 552 -23.50 -8.94 26.35
CA THR A 552 -24.87 -9.18 25.91
C THR A 552 -24.90 -9.85 24.53
N LEU A 553 -25.38 -11.08 24.45
CA LEU A 553 -25.58 -11.79 23.19
C LEU A 553 -26.66 -11.09 22.35
N LYS A 554 -26.27 -10.46 21.24
CA LYS A 554 -27.18 -9.78 20.30
C LYS A 554 -27.77 -10.74 19.30
N LYS A 555 -26.94 -11.66 18.77
CA LYS A 555 -27.34 -12.63 17.76
C LYS A 555 -26.50 -13.90 17.86
N GLU A 556 -27.16 -15.03 17.66
CA GLU A 556 -26.50 -16.32 17.46
C GLU A 556 -27.02 -16.92 16.15
N TYR A 557 -26.10 -17.39 15.32
CA TYR A 557 -26.38 -18.03 14.04
C TYR A 557 -25.80 -19.44 14.04
N HIS A 558 -26.69 -20.41 13.76
CA HIS A 558 -26.36 -21.83 13.62
C HIS A 558 -27.34 -22.48 12.67
N GLN A 559 -26.87 -23.40 11.85
CA GLN A 559 -27.72 -24.25 11.00
C GLN A 559 -27.35 -25.73 11.14
N ASP A 560 -28.31 -26.57 11.48
CA ASP A 560 -28.11 -27.99 11.68
C ASP A 560 -27.49 -28.70 10.46
N GLY A 561 -26.31 -29.32 10.67
CA GLY A 561 -25.60 -30.06 9.63
C GLY A 561 -24.92 -29.20 8.55
N LEU A 562 -24.87 -27.89 8.72
CA LEU A 562 -24.11 -26.95 7.91
C LEU A 562 -23.08 -26.20 8.78
N TYR A 563 -22.01 -25.77 8.16
CA TYR A 563 -20.92 -25.01 8.77
C TYR A 563 -20.68 -23.73 7.97
N VAL A 564 -20.35 -22.66 8.66
CA VAL A 564 -19.89 -21.44 8.01
C VAL A 564 -18.38 -21.60 7.73
N THR A 565 -18.01 -21.53 6.47
CA THR A 565 -16.62 -21.71 6.03
C THR A 565 -15.97 -20.41 5.51
N ASP A 566 -16.78 -19.37 5.33
CA ASP A 566 -16.32 -18.04 4.99
C ASP A 566 -17.35 -17.01 5.45
N ILE A 567 -16.85 -15.84 5.92
CA ILE A 567 -17.66 -14.70 6.36
C ILE A 567 -17.17 -13.46 5.66
N THR A 568 -18.02 -12.86 4.83
CA THR A 568 -17.75 -11.55 4.22
C THR A 568 -18.48 -10.47 5.00
N MET A 569 -17.72 -9.57 5.65
CA MET A 569 -18.25 -8.43 6.37
C MET A 569 -18.50 -7.27 5.42
N GLY A 570 -19.73 -6.78 5.35
CA GLY A 570 -20.11 -5.60 4.58
C GLY A 570 -20.81 -4.57 5.46
N ASN A 571 -20.85 -3.31 5.03
CA ASN A 571 -21.41 -2.21 5.82
C ASN A 571 -22.87 -2.40 6.27
N THR A 572 -23.69 -3.06 5.47
CA THR A 572 -25.12 -3.27 5.74
C THR A 572 -25.49 -4.73 5.91
N MET A 573 -24.56 -5.65 5.65
CA MET A 573 -24.85 -7.08 5.61
C MET A 573 -23.58 -7.90 5.85
N MET A 574 -23.68 -8.92 6.67
CA MET A 574 -22.68 -9.98 6.79
C MET A 574 -23.17 -11.20 6.01
N GLU A 575 -22.37 -11.67 5.04
CA GLU A 575 -22.69 -12.83 4.18
C GLU A 575 -21.92 -14.07 4.66
N PHE A 576 -22.57 -15.22 4.71
CA PHE A 576 -22.02 -16.51 5.07
C PHE A 576 -21.93 -17.45 3.88
N GLN A 577 -20.79 -18.10 3.67
CA GLN A 577 -20.70 -19.29 2.86
C GLN A 577 -21.04 -20.51 3.71
N LEU A 578 -22.13 -21.19 3.41
CA LEU A 578 -22.56 -22.42 4.10
C LEU A 578 -22.06 -23.65 3.37
N SER A 579 -21.46 -24.57 4.12
CA SER A 579 -20.83 -25.77 3.60
C SER A 579 -21.24 -27.03 4.39
N LYS A 580 -21.21 -28.17 3.74
CA LYS A 580 -21.36 -29.47 4.37
C LYS A 580 -20.00 -30.11 4.63
N LYS A 581 -19.83 -30.63 5.85
CA LYS A 581 -18.67 -31.40 6.24
C LYS A 581 -18.63 -32.69 5.44
N THR A 582 -17.46 -33.05 4.90
CA THR A 582 -17.15 -34.28 4.21
C THR A 582 -15.93 -34.96 4.83
N LYS A 583 -15.55 -36.12 4.35
CA LYS A 583 -14.30 -36.77 4.81
C LYS A 583 -13.02 -36.09 4.32
N LYS A 584 -13.14 -35.20 3.33
CA LYS A 584 -12.04 -34.56 2.61
C LYS A 584 -12.17 -33.01 2.66
N GLY A 585 -12.66 -32.42 3.74
CA GLY A 585 -12.88 -30.99 3.85
C GLY A 585 -14.35 -30.59 3.79
N TYR A 586 -14.63 -29.38 3.33
CA TYR A 586 -15.97 -28.82 3.28
C TYR A 586 -16.46 -28.60 1.83
N LYS A 587 -17.73 -28.87 1.58
CA LYS A 587 -18.34 -28.62 0.27
C LYS A 587 -19.36 -27.51 0.38
N ALA A 588 -19.16 -26.40 -0.33
CA ALA A 588 -20.08 -25.29 -0.42
C ALA A 588 -21.48 -25.74 -0.91
N VAL A 589 -22.53 -25.24 -0.28
CA VAL A 589 -23.94 -25.61 -0.54
C VAL A 589 -24.76 -24.38 -0.88
N SER A 590 -24.72 -23.33 -0.06
CA SER A 590 -25.54 -22.13 -0.18
C SER A 590 -24.87 -20.96 0.51
N LYS A 591 -25.44 -19.77 0.30
CA LYS A 591 -25.14 -18.57 1.05
C LYS A 591 -26.32 -18.19 1.93
N ASP A 592 -26.05 -17.54 3.05
CA ASP A 592 -27.03 -16.90 3.93
C ASP A 592 -26.47 -15.56 4.43
N ASN A 593 -27.25 -14.76 5.13
CA ASN A 593 -26.81 -13.45 5.59
C ASN A 593 -27.49 -12.98 6.88
N ILE A 594 -26.82 -12.04 7.54
CA ILE A 594 -27.41 -11.22 8.61
C ILE A 594 -27.37 -9.76 8.15
N LEU A 595 -28.54 -9.10 8.16
CA LEU A 595 -28.67 -7.69 7.83
C LEU A 595 -28.33 -6.81 9.04
N ASN A 596 -27.53 -5.78 8.81
CA ASN A 596 -27.27 -4.72 9.79
C ASN A 596 -28.34 -3.63 9.66
N ASN A 597 -29.43 -3.78 10.41
CA ASN A 597 -30.56 -2.83 10.33
C ASN A 597 -30.26 -1.48 11.04
N SER A 598 -29.24 -1.41 11.90
CA SER A 598 -28.94 -0.20 12.65
C SER A 598 -28.28 0.88 11.77
N LYS A 599 -27.50 0.48 10.77
CA LYS A 599 -26.86 1.44 9.85
C LYS A 599 -27.80 2.10 8.85
N ALA A 600 -28.92 1.44 8.50
CA ALA A 600 -29.89 2.01 7.57
C ALA A 600 -30.66 3.24 8.12
N SER A 601 -30.62 3.49 9.44
CA SER A 601 -31.36 4.57 10.07
C SER A 601 -30.52 5.81 10.41
N THR A 602 -29.19 5.75 10.33
CA THR A 602 -28.28 6.85 10.76
C THR A 602 -27.42 7.47 9.65
N ASN A 603 -27.34 6.84 8.47
CA ASN A 603 -26.54 7.39 7.37
C ASN A 603 -27.25 8.59 6.72
N THR A 604 -26.78 9.79 7.03
CA THR A 604 -27.16 11.04 6.37
C THR A 604 -26.43 11.25 5.04
N VAL A 605 -25.41 10.43 4.75
CA VAL A 605 -24.59 10.46 3.52
C VAL A 605 -24.46 9.04 2.97
N SER A 606 -24.54 8.91 1.66
CA SER A 606 -24.27 7.66 0.95
C SER A 606 -23.43 7.88 -0.31
N VAL A 607 -22.65 6.86 -0.70
CA VAL A 607 -21.86 6.89 -1.94
C VAL A 607 -22.70 6.37 -3.09
N GLU A 608 -22.96 7.21 -4.10
CA GLU A 608 -23.71 6.86 -5.29
C GLU A 608 -22.85 6.87 -6.56
N LEU A 609 -23.16 5.95 -7.49
CA LEU A 609 -22.59 5.94 -8.83
C LEU A 609 -23.44 6.78 -9.78
N VAL A 610 -22.81 7.74 -10.44
CA VAL A 610 -23.45 8.60 -11.46
C VAL A 610 -22.71 8.43 -12.78
N THR A 611 -23.44 8.22 -13.88
CA THR A 611 -22.81 8.00 -15.19
C THR A 611 -23.28 9.06 -16.18
N ASN A 612 -22.34 9.62 -16.93
CA ASN A 612 -22.61 10.48 -18.09
C ASN A 612 -21.78 10.05 -19.32
N SER A 613 -22.08 10.64 -20.48
CA SER A 613 -21.46 10.25 -21.76
C SER A 613 -20.04 10.79 -21.96
N ARG A 614 -19.61 11.79 -21.18
CA ARG A 614 -18.28 12.44 -21.30
C ARG A 614 -17.26 11.80 -20.36
N THR A 615 -17.57 11.78 -19.07
CA THR A 615 -16.64 11.35 -18.01
C THR A 615 -16.83 9.89 -17.60
N GLY A 616 -17.87 9.22 -18.11
CA GLY A 616 -18.21 7.87 -17.70
C GLY A 616 -18.80 7.82 -16.29
N THR A 617 -18.37 6.85 -15.48
CA THR A 617 -18.84 6.66 -14.10
C THR A 617 -18.12 7.60 -13.15
N GLN A 618 -18.89 8.30 -12.34
CA GLN A 618 -18.44 9.25 -11.30
C GLN A 618 -19.03 8.86 -9.96
N ILE A 619 -18.45 9.40 -8.89
CA ILE A 619 -18.93 9.21 -7.51
C ILE A 619 -19.63 10.48 -7.04
N ARG A 620 -20.76 10.31 -6.35
CA ARG A 620 -21.47 11.35 -5.61
C ARG A 620 -21.57 10.97 -4.14
N LEU A 621 -21.31 11.92 -3.26
CA LEU A 621 -21.74 11.86 -1.87
C LEU A 621 -23.18 12.41 -1.83
N ALA A 622 -24.14 11.49 -1.76
CA ALA A 622 -25.56 11.84 -1.71
C ALA A 622 -25.94 12.22 -0.28
N LEU A 623 -26.53 13.39 -0.13
CA LEU A 623 -27.00 13.92 1.15
C LEU A 623 -28.48 13.63 1.32
N THR A 624 -28.90 13.32 2.55
CA THR A 624 -30.33 13.06 2.86
C THR A 624 -31.16 14.34 2.82
N GLU A 625 -30.56 15.45 3.23
CA GLU A 625 -31.15 16.77 3.13
C GLU A 625 -30.66 17.47 1.86
N THR A 626 -31.58 18.08 1.13
CA THR A 626 -31.25 18.81 -0.10
C THR A 626 -30.42 20.04 0.23
N PRO A 627 -29.15 20.13 -0.23
CA PRO A 627 -28.34 21.31 0.04
C PRO A 627 -28.91 22.55 -0.68
N GLU A 628 -28.80 23.73 -0.07
CA GLU A 628 -29.05 24.96 -0.78
C GLU A 628 -27.96 25.15 -1.85
N ILE A 629 -28.40 25.27 -3.12
CA ILE A 629 -27.47 25.49 -4.25
C ILE A 629 -27.04 26.96 -4.21
N GLN A 630 -25.80 27.21 -3.78
CA GLN A 630 -25.17 28.56 -3.74
C GLN A 630 -23.86 28.50 -4.54
N GLU A 631 -23.36 29.70 -4.93
CA GLU A 631 -21.97 29.75 -5.42
C GLU A 631 -21.02 29.28 -4.30
N PRO A 632 -20.13 28.30 -4.56
CA PRO A 632 -19.27 27.77 -3.54
C PRO A 632 -18.27 28.83 -3.03
N LEU A 633 -18.18 28.98 -1.72
CA LEU A 633 -17.14 29.77 -1.07
C LEU A 633 -15.97 28.85 -0.70
N VAL A 634 -14.88 28.93 -1.43
CA VAL A 634 -13.68 28.13 -1.16
C VAL A 634 -12.69 28.89 -0.30
N VAL A 635 -12.20 28.22 0.77
CA VAL A 635 -11.14 28.73 1.64
C VAL A 635 -10.05 27.68 1.80
N TYR A 636 -8.81 28.15 1.97
CA TYR A 636 -7.64 27.29 2.14
C TYR A 636 -7.10 27.47 3.56
N ALA A 637 -6.95 26.38 4.30
CA ALA A 637 -6.43 26.44 5.65
C ALA A 637 -4.92 26.72 5.64
N LYS A 638 -4.46 27.43 6.67
CA LYS A 638 -3.03 27.68 6.91
C LYS A 638 -2.50 26.69 7.94
N MET A 639 -1.22 26.39 7.84
CA MET A 639 -0.53 25.59 8.86
C MET A 639 -0.04 26.50 9.98
N LYS A 640 -0.22 26.08 11.22
CA LYS A 640 0.47 26.65 12.36
C LYS A 640 1.95 26.28 12.30
N ASN A 641 2.84 27.16 12.77
CA ASN A 641 4.26 26.85 12.81
C ASN A 641 4.53 25.61 13.66
N ILE A 642 5.23 24.65 13.06
CA ILE A 642 5.51 23.32 13.64
C ILE A 642 6.84 23.37 14.41
N GLY A 643 6.85 22.83 15.62
CA GLY A 643 8.06 22.62 16.43
C GLY A 643 8.91 21.41 15.97
N ASP A 644 10.00 21.18 16.68
CA ASP A 644 10.91 20.04 16.44
C ASP A 644 10.50 18.75 17.21
N ASP A 645 9.40 18.80 17.95
CA ASP A 645 8.96 17.71 18.83
C ASP A 645 8.61 16.46 18.01
N ARG A 646 9.05 15.31 18.53
CA ARG A 646 8.86 13.99 17.90
C ARG A 646 8.66 12.93 18.97
N ILE A 647 7.79 11.98 18.70
CA ILE A 647 7.64 10.78 19.53
C ILE A 647 8.36 9.63 18.83
N ILE A 648 9.29 9.00 19.48
CA ILE A 648 10.03 7.85 18.95
C ILE A 648 9.46 6.58 19.56
N LEU A 649 8.88 5.73 18.71
CA LEU A 649 8.39 4.42 19.08
C LEU A 649 9.45 3.34 18.85
N ASP A 650 9.39 2.26 19.63
CA ASP A 650 10.19 1.06 19.39
C ASP A 650 9.46 0.19 18.34
N THR A 651 9.94 0.25 17.11
CA THR A 651 9.33 -0.43 15.95
C THR A 651 10.08 -1.71 15.56
N GLN A 652 10.74 -2.38 16.50
CA GLN A 652 11.39 -3.66 16.21
C GLN A 652 10.30 -4.73 15.96
N ILE A 653 10.26 -5.23 14.73
CA ILE A 653 9.38 -6.33 14.33
C ILE A 653 9.99 -7.66 14.81
N PRO A 654 9.20 -8.57 15.42
CA PRO A 654 9.65 -9.91 15.80
C PRO A 654 10.28 -10.69 14.63
N GLU A 655 11.20 -11.60 14.93
CA GLU A 655 11.82 -12.50 13.93
C GLU A 655 10.81 -13.59 13.52
N GLU A 656 9.83 -13.24 12.70
CA GLU A 656 8.93 -14.19 12.04
C GLU A 656 9.28 -14.30 10.55
N ASP A 657 9.07 -15.47 9.96
CA ASP A 657 9.18 -15.63 8.50
C ASP A 657 8.01 -14.93 7.83
N ILE A 658 8.30 -13.89 7.05
CA ILE A 658 7.32 -13.10 6.30
C ILE A 658 7.66 -13.21 4.82
N TYR A 659 6.63 -13.38 4.00
CA TYR A 659 6.69 -13.39 2.53
C TYR A 659 5.91 -12.21 1.98
N TYR A 660 6.60 -11.35 1.23
CA TYR A 660 6.05 -10.14 0.62
C TYR A 660 5.67 -10.43 -0.83
N VAL A 661 4.43 -10.18 -1.17
CA VAL A 661 3.93 -10.25 -2.56
C VAL A 661 3.96 -8.86 -3.17
N TYR A 662 4.77 -8.67 -4.20
CA TYR A 662 4.78 -7.45 -4.99
C TYR A 662 4.08 -7.70 -6.33
N ALA A 663 3.00 -6.96 -6.60
CA ALA A 663 2.21 -7.08 -7.81
C ALA A 663 1.61 -5.73 -8.22
N LYS A 664 1.23 -5.58 -9.46
CA LYS A 664 0.56 -4.37 -10.02
C LYS A 664 1.23 -3.03 -9.68
N GLY A 665 2.52 -3.06 -9.35
CA GLY A 665 3.34 -1.87 -9.13
C GLY A 665 3.62 -1.49 -7.67
N GLY A 666 3.16 -2.26 -6.69
CA GLY A 666 3.39 -2.03 -5.25
C GLY A 666 3.42 -3.32 -4.44
N LEU A 667 3.50 -3.19 -3.12
CA LEU A 667 3.25 -4.27 -2.18
C LEU A 667 1.75 -4.60 -2.22
N ASP A 668 1.41 -5.82 -2.59
CA ASP A 668 0.01 -6.29 -2.69
C ASP A 668 -0.46 -6.88 -1.36
N SER A 669 0.37 -7.70 -0.72
CA SER A 669 0.03 -8.40 0.52
C SER A 669 1.26 -9.02 1.18
N THR A 670 1.12 -9.38 2.44
CA THR A 670 2.13 -10.10 3.23
C THR A 670 1.54 -11.40 3.75
N PHE A 671 2.36 -12.45 3.86
CA PHE A 671 1.94 -13.77 4.34
C PHE A 671 3.02 -14.37 5.24
N THR A 672 2.62 -15.19 6.19
CA THR A 672 3.52 -16.10 6.91
C THR A 672 3.63 -17.46 6.23
N ASP A 673 2.69 -17.78 5.33
CA ASP A 673 2.65 -19.02 4.55
C ASP A 673 3.19 -18.79 3.13
N PRO A 674 4.31 -19.44 2.73
CA PRO A 674 4.90 -19.26 1.41
C PRO A 674 4.01 -19.80 0.27
N ALA A 675 3.16 -20.82 0.50
CA ALA A 675 2.28 -21.37 -0.52
C ALA A 675 1.16 -20.37 -0.86
N LEU A 676 0.55 -19.73 0.15
CA LEU A 676 -0.45 -18.68 -0.04
C LEU A 676 0.15 -17.45 -0.73
N ALA A 677 1.36 -17.05 -0.33
CA ALA A 677 2.09 -15.96 -0.97
C ALA A 677 2.33 -16.26 -2.47
N LEU A 678 2.76 -17.47 -2.80
CA LEU A 678 3.01 -17.89 -4.18
C LEU A 678 1.72 -17.91 -5.00
N GLN A 679 0.63 -18.47 -4.48
CA GLN A 679 -0.68 -18.50 -5.14
C GLN A 679 -1.17 -17.06 -5.41
N ARG A 680 -1.06 -16.17 -4.43
CA ARG A 680 -1.41 -14.77 -4.58
C ARG A 680 -0.58 -14.07 -5.66
N ALA A 681 0.74 -14.29 -5.67
CA ALA A 681 1.63 -13.73 -6.68
C ALA A 681 1.35 -14.30 -8.07
N ASP A 682 0.94 -15.57 -8.18
CA ASP A 682 0.56 -16.20 -9.45
C ASP A 682 -0.72 -15.56 -10.01
N ASP A 683 -1.74 -15.37 -9.19
CA ASP A 683 -3.01 -14.73 -9.55
C ASP A 683 -2.82 -13.25 -9.93
N GLN A 684 -2.01 -12.52 -9.18
CA GLN A 684 -1.77 -11.09 -9.41
C GLN A 684 -0.64 -10.78 -10.38
N THR A 685 -0.02 -11.81 -10.98
CA THR A 685 1.13 -11.68 -11.90
C THR A 685 2.33 -10.97 -11.26
N GLY A 686 2.64 -11.32 -10.02
CA GLY A 686 3.65 -10.69 -9.18
C GLY A 686 4.90 -11.54 -8.93
N VAL A 687 5.60 -11.17 -7.84
CA VAL A 687 6.78 -11.85 -7.30
C VAL A 687 6.64 -12.02 -5.79
N VAL A 688 7.29 -13.06 -5.24
CA VAL A 688 7.37 -13.30 -3.80
C VAL A 688 8.80 -13.09 -3.33
N LEU A 689 8.97 -12.26 -2.32
CA LEU A 689 10.22 -12.08 -1.59
C LEU A 689 10.06 -12.55 -0.14
N ASN A 690 11.11 -13.17 0.42
CA ASN A 690 11.15 -13.47 1.85
C ASN A 690 11.56 -12.23 2.67
N ARG A 691 11.62 -12.37 4.00
CA ARG A 691 12.05 -11.29 4.91
C ARG A 691 13.45 -10.74 4.58
N ALA A 692 14.39 -11.58 4.15
CA ALA A 692 15.72 -11.15 3.69
C ALA A 692 15.68 -10.49 2.30
N GLN A 693 14.49 -10.28 1.75
CA GLN A 693 14.27 -9.69 0.43
C GLN A 693 14.93 -10.50 -0.71
N GLN A 694 14.96 -11.82 -0.57
CA GLN A 694 15.38 -12.72 -1.64
C GLN A 694 14.17 -13.20 -2.43
N TYR A 695 14.34 -13.39 -3.74
CA TYR A 695 13.29 -14.00 -4.56
C TYR A 695 13.01 -15.44 -4.14
N VAL A 696 11.80 -15.65 -3.63
CA VAL A 696 11.21 -16.98 -3.43
C VAL A 696 10.60 -17.43 -4.75
N TRP A 697 9.83 -16.55 -5.41
CA TRP A 697 9.14 -16.90 -6.64
C TRP A 697 8.94 -15.67 -7.55
N GLU A 698 8.98 -15.89 -8.89
CA GLU A 698 8.76 -14.85 -9.88
C GLU A 698 7.84 -15.38 -11.01
N ARG A 699 6.71 -14.71 -11.24
CA ARG A 699 5.84 -15.06 -12.37
C ARG A 699 6.56 -14.93 -13.71
N GLY A 700 6.51 -15.99 -14.50
CA GLY A 700 7.03 -15.98 -15.88
C GLY A 700 8.56 -15.95 -16.01
N ASN A 701 9.32 -16.14 -14.93
CA ASN A 701 10.78 -16.28 -14.94
C ASN A 701 11.22 -17.74 -14.84
N LYS A 702 10.56 -18.64 -15.59
CA LYS A 702 10.89 -20.06 -15.66
C LYS A 702 11.63 -20.37 -16.95
N LYS A 703 12.77 -21.06 -16.86
CA LYS A 703 13.52 -21.56 -18.03
C LYS A 703 12.68 -22.60 -18.78
N THR A 704 12.92 -22.74 -20.08
CA THR A 704 12.21 -23.74 -20.89
C THR A 704 12.60 -25.16 -20.54
N LYS A 705 13.80 -25.36 -20.01
CA LYS A 705 14.30 -26.63 -19.50
C LYS A 705 15.45 -26.41 -18.53
N LEU A 706 15.55 -27.26 -17.51
CA LEU A 706 16.68 -27.34 -16.59
C LEU A 706 16.75 -28.74 -16.01
N THR A 707 17.96 -29.23 -15.70
CA THR A 707 18.19 -30.44 -14.90
C THR A 707 19.38 -30.17 -13.97
N LEU A 708 19.18 -30.38 -12.68
CA LEU A 708 20.20 -30.26 -11.65
C LEU A 708 21.06 -31.52 -11.64
N ASN A 709 22.37 -31.38 -11.35
CA ASN A 709 23.17 -32.52 -11.04
C ASN A 709 22.82 -33.02 -9.64
N LEU A 710 22.64 -34.32 -9.47
CA LEU A 710 22.28 -34.86 -8.16
C LEU A 710 23.35 -34.57 -7.09
N GLU A 711 24.61 -34.38 -7.49
CA GLU A 711 25.71 -34.01 -6.59
C GLU A 711 25.52 -32.63 -5.97
N ASP A 712 24.86 -31.73 -6.68
CA ASP A 712 24.60 -30.34 -6.25
C ASP A 712 23.33 -30.21 -5.37
N VAL A 713 22.52 -31.27 -5.27
CA VAL A 713 21.31 -31.31 -4.43
C VAL A 713 21.71 -31.52 -2.97
N PRO A 714 21.25 -30.72 -2.01
CA PRO A 714 21.52 -30.91 -0.59
C PRO A 714 21.08 -32.29 -0.09
N GLU A 715 21.88 -32.91 0.79
CA GLU A 715 21.57 -34.27 1.33
C GLU A 715 20.23 -34.30 2.07
N ALA A 716 19.86 -33.22 2.75
CA ALA A 716 18.56 -33.08 3.37
C ALA A 716 17.41 -33.26 2.35
N MET A 717 17.52 -32.62 1.19
CA MET A 717 16.52 -32.69 0.11
C MET A 717 16.51 -34.08 -0.58
N LYS A 718 17.65 -34.74 -0.72
CA LYS A 718 17.75 -36.10 -1.28
C LYS A 718 17.00 -37.14 -0.44
N SER A 719 16.78 -36.88 0.84
CA SER A 719 16.00 -37.77 1.71
C SER A 719 14.55 -37.90 1.28
N ALA A 720 14.04 -36.92 0.53
CA ALA A 720 12.64 -36.73 0.16
C ALA A 720 11.67 -36.87 1.35
N SER A 721 12.09 -36.45 2.53
CA SER A 721 11.20 -36.38 3.70
C SER A 721 10.08 -35.34 3.48
N LEU A 722 8.90 -35.62 4.01
CA LEU A 722 7.78 -34.69 4.03
C LEU A 722 7.64 -33.99 5.40
N ASP A 723 8.54 -34.29 6.34
CA ASP A 723 8.58 -33.64 7.65
C ASP A 723 9.42 -32.36 7.56
N VAL A 724 8.74 -31.21 7.48
CA VAL A 724 9.34 -29.86 7.34
C VAL A 724 10.32 -29.56 8.48
N THR A 725 9.97 -29.93 9.73
CA THR A 725 10.84 -29.68 10.89
C THR A 725 12.13 -30.52 10.81
N ALA A 726 12.00 -31.78 10.49
CA ALA A 726 13.18 -32.64 10.33
C ALA A 726 14.06 -32.23 9.12
N LEU A 727 13.45 -31.75 8.03
CA LEU A 727 14.17 -31.18 6.91
C LEU A 727 14.92 -29.90 7.27
N GLN A 728 14.30 -28.99 8.03
CA GLN A 728 14.95 -27.77 8.48
C GLN A 728 16.15 -28.08 9.40
N GLU A 729 16.00 -29.03 10.33
CA GLU A 729 17.10 -29.47 11.18
C GLU A 729 18.25 -30.07 10.36
N ALA A 730 17.92 -30.85 9.33
CA ALA A 730 18.92 -31.51 8.46
C ALA A 730 19.62 -30.52 7.51
N LEU A 731 18.88 -29.49 7.02
CA LEU A 731 19.41 -28.45 6.15
C LEU A 731 20.27 -27.45 6.95
N GLY A 732 19.94 -27.21 8.22
CA GLY A 732 20.65 -26.31 9.13
C GLY A 732 20.77 -24.89 8.60
N ASP A 733 22.01 -24.36 8.59
CA ASP A 733 22.30 -22.98 8.15
C ASP A 733 22.42 -22.81 6.63
N GLU A 734 22.22 -23.85 5.83
CA GLU A 734 22.33 -23.75 4.37
C GLU A 734 21.15 -22.99 3.75
N GLY A 735 19.96 -23.01 4.38
CA GLY A 735 18.76 -22.36 3.88
C GLY A 735 17.57 -22.46 4.83
N THR A 736 16.45 -21.96 4.35
CA THR A 736 15.14 -22.05 5.01
C THR A 736 14.23 -22.95 4.17
N ILE A 737 13.65 -23.99 4.77
CA ILE A 737 12.67 -24.85 4.12
C ILE A 737 11.38 -24.07 3.89
N ILE A 738 10.79 -24.22 2.71
CA ILE A 738 9.50 -23.64 2.33
C ILE A 738 8.52 -24.75 1.97
N ASP A 739 7.35 -24.74 2.60
CA ASP A 739 6.23 -25.61 2.27
C ASP A 739 5.38 -24.94 1.17
N LEU A 740 5.31 -25.56 0.01
CA LEU A 740 4.56 -25.07 -1.15
C LEU A 740 3.35 -25.97 -1.46
N SER A 741 2.86 -26.66 -0.44
CA SER A 741 1.70 -27.54 -0.57
C SER A 741 0.46 -26.77 -1.03
N GLY A 742 -0.27 -27.35 -1.99
CA GLY A 742 -1.42 -26.74 -2.65
C GLY A 742 -1.09 -25.88 -3.87
N CYS A 743 0.17 -25.61 -4.15
CA CYS A 743 0.58 -24.97 -5.40
C CYS A 743 0.50 -25.93 -6.59
N THR A 744 0.38 -25.41 -7.81
CA THR A 744 0.41 -26.23 -9.02
C THR A 744 1.82 -26.72 -9.34
N LEU A 745 1.95 -27.85 -10.06
CA LEU A 745 3.25 -28.31 -10.52
C LEU A 745 3.94 -27.22 -11.38
N ASP A 746 3.20 -26.54 -12.26
CA ASP A 746 3.76 -25.48 -13.12
C ASP A 746 4.39 -24.35 -12.30
N SER A 747 3.75 -23.93 -11.22
CA SER A 747 4.25 -22.86 -10.34
C SER A 747 5.49 -23.32 -9.57
N VAL A 748 5.51 -24.53 -9.00
CA VAL A 748 6.67 -25.02 -8.21
C VAL A 748 7.88 -25.38 -9.07
N LEU A 749 7.73 -25.62 -10.39
CA LEU A 749 8.85 -25.77 -11.30
C LEU A 749 9.72 -24.51 -11.43
N TYR A 750 9.26 -23.37 -10.96
CA TYR A 750 10.11 -22.19 -10.79
C TYR A 750 11.28 -22.49 -9.83
N GLU A 751 11.05 -23.22 -8.74
CA GLU A 751 12.10 -23.58 -7.78
C GLU A 751 13.23 -24.34 -8.48
N VAL A 752 12.86 -25.34 -9.30
CA VAL A 752 13.84 -26.07 -10.10
C VAL A 752 14.57 -25.15 -11.08
N SER A 753 13.85 -24.20 -11.71
CA SER A 753 14.45 -23.17 -12.58
C SER A 753 15.44 -22.27 -11.84
N ALA A 754 15.17 -22.00 -10.57
CA ALA A 754 16.04 -21.26 -9.65
C ALA A 754 17.15 -22.13 -9.01
N GLN A 755 17.36 -23.37 -9.53
CA GLN A 755 18.34 -24.37 -9.07
C GLN A 755 18.05 -24.94 -7.68
N ARG A 756 16.80 -24.94 -7.26
CA ARG A 756 16.35 -25.51 -5.98
C ARG A 756 15.50 -26.76 -6.26
N PRO A 757 15.88 -27.96 -5.78
CA PRO A 757 15.09 -29.17 -5.96
C PRO A 757 13.77 -29.09 -5.17
N VAL A 758 12.75 -29.81 -5.66
CA VAL A 758 11.43 -29.85 -5.01
C VAL A 758 11.11 -31.27 -4.60
N ILE A 759 10.87 -31.51 -3.33
CA ILE A 759 10.32 -32.77 -2.83
C ILE A 759 8.83 -32.80 -3.17
N ALA A 760 8.34 -33.86 -3.77
CA ALA A 760 6.95 -34.03 -4.16
C ALA A 760 6.40 -35.37 -3.64
N LYS A 761 5.22 -35.34 -3.01
CA LYS A 761 4.50 -36.54 -2.57
C LYS A 761 3.91 -37.27 -3.78
N THR A 762 3.85 -38.62 -3.69
CA THR A 762 3.21 -39.50 -4.66
C THR A 762 2.01 -40.25 -4.06
N GLU A 763 1.16 -40.90 -4.88
CA GLU A 763 -0.09 -41.54 -4.44
C GLU A 763 0.09 -42.57 -3.30
N ASP A 764 1.19 -43.31 -3.28
CA ASP A 764 1.46 -44.35 -2.31
C ASP A 764 2.05 -43.86 -0.98
N ASN A 765 1.87 -42.57 -0.66
CA ASN A 765 2.48 -41.92 0.51
C ASN A 765 4.02 -41.98 0.50
N THR A 766 4.59 -42.19 -0.68
CA THR A 766 6.00 -42.08 -0.96
C THR A 766 6.28 -40.68 -1.53
N SER A 767 7.53 -40.31 -1.65
CA SER A 767 7.97 -39.03 -2.16
C SER A 767 9.15 -39.16 -3.09
N VAL A 768 9.26 -38.26 -4.03
CA VAL A 768 10.35 -38.16 -5.00
C VAL A 768 10.92 -36.74 -4.96
N VAL A 769 12.08 -36.53 -5.54
CA VAL A 769 12.65 -35.18 -5.70
C VAL A 769 12.63 -34.81 -7.17
N ILE A 770 11.96 -33.67 -7.49
CA ILE A 770 11.98 -33.09 -8.83
C ILE A 770 13.32 -32.36 -8.96
N ILE A 771 14.21 -32.88 -9.83
CA ILE A 771 15.53 -32.32 -10.06
C ILE A 771 15.67 -31.69 -11.45
N GLY A 772 14.61 -31.73 -12.27
CA GLY A 772 14.65 -31.18 -13.61
C GLY A 772 13.31 -31.23 -14.31
N TYR A 773 13.25 -30.50 -15.42
CA TYR A 773 12.11 -30.54 -16.34
C TYR A 773 12.50 -30.06 -17.74
N ASP A 774 11.69 -30.43 -18.74
CA ASP A 774 11.66 -29.88 -20.07
C ASP A 774 10.17 -29.67 -20.51
N GLU A 775 9.94 -29.39 -21.76
CA GLU A 775 8.59 -29.19 -22.32
C GLU A 775 7.67 -30.41 -22.17
N TYR A 776 8.23 -31.61 -22.11
CA TYR A 776 7.47 -32.87 -22.17
C TYR A 776 7.56 -33.68 -20.89
N ASN A 777 8.59 -33.48 -20.04
CA ASN A 777 8.89 -34.34 -18.90
C ASN A 777 9.31 -33.54 -17.66
N THR A 778 9.06 -34.12 -16.48
CA THR A 778 9.83 -33.88 -15.26
C THR A 778 10.93 -34.92 -15.13
N TYR A 779 12.01 -34.60 -14.42
CA TYR A 779 13.07 -35.53 -14.07
C TYR A 779 13.03 -35.76 -12.57
N LEU A 780 12.68 -36.99 -12.18
CA LEU A 780 12.40 -37.39 -10.80
C LEU A 780 13.54 -38.28 -10.26
N TYR A 781 14.02 -37.96 -9.07
CA TYR A 781 14.91 -38.80 -8.31
C TYR A 781 14.11 -39.58 -7.24
N ASP A 782 14.20 -40.91 -7.27
CA ASP A 782 13.59 -41.84 -6.30
C ASP A 782 14.65 -42.25 -5.26
N PRO A 783 14.57 -41.76 -4.01
CA PRO A 783 15.57 -42.05 -2.99
C PRO A 783 15.59 -43.53 -2.56
N GLN A 784 14.47 -44.23 -2.71
CA GLN A 784 14.39 -45.65 -2.34
C GLN A 784 15.14 -46.56 -3.33
N LYS A 785 15.14 -46.16 -4.61
CA LYS A 785 15.83 -46.87 -5.67
C LYS A 785 17.23 -46.31 -5.96
N GLY A 786 17.49 -45.06 -5.57
CA GLY A 786 18.72 -44.37 -5.93
C GLY A 786 18.83 -44.03 -7.42
N GLU A 787 17.72 -43.95 -8.12
CA GLU A 787 17.67 -43.77 -9.57
C GLU A 787 16.94 -42.47 -9.97
N THR A 788 17.38 -41.89 -11.08
CA THR A 788 16.71 -40.72 -11.72
C THR A 788 16.04 -41.21 -13.00
N TYR A 789 14.79 -40.79 -13.24
CA TYR A 789 14.03 -41.15 -14.43
C TYR A 789 13.18 -39.98 -14.95
N PRO A 790 12.94 -39.89 -16.28
CA PRO A 790 11.97 -38.97 -16.83
C PRO A 790 10.54 -39.46 -16.61
N TYR A 791 9.61 -38.53 -16.34
CA TYR A 791 8.20 -38.84 -16.23
C TYR A 791 7.41 -37.77 -17.02
N GLY A 792 6.37 -38.17 -17.78
CA GLY A 792 5.66 -37.24 -18.66
C GLY A 792 5.07 -36.06 -17.91
N MET A 793 5.14 -34.84 -18.46
CA MET A 793 4.70 -33.63 -17.77
C MET A 793 3.23 -33.76 -17.32
N ASN A 794 2.34 -34.17 -18.23
CA ASN A 794 0.92 -34.36 -17.90
C ASN A 794 0.69 -35.47 -16.87
N ASP A 795 1.46 -36.59 -16.98
CA ASP A 795 1.38 -37.69 -16.02
C ASP A 795 1.89 -37.24 -14.63
N SER A 796 2.91 -36.37 -14.60
CA SER A 796 3.44 -35.80 -13.35
C SER A 796 2.39 -34.86 -12.70
N THR A 797 1.74 -34.04 -13.50
CA THR A 797 0.66 -33.17 -13.00
C THR A 797 -0.46 -34.01 -12.38
N GLU A 798 -0.95 -35.03 -13.10
CA GLU A 798 -1.99 -35.92 -12.60
C GLU A 798 -1.56 -36.72 -11.36
N LEU A 799 -0.29 -37.17 -11.30
CA LEU A 799 0.27 -37.89 -10.16
C LEU A 799 0.28 -37.01 -8.90
N PHE A 800 0.81 -35.79 -9.01
CA PHE A 800 0.94 -34.89 -7.87
C PHE A 800 -0.41 -34.30 -7.43
N GLU A 801 -1.32 -33.98 -8.37
CA GLU A 801 -2.69 -33.57 -8.05
C GLU A 801 -3.44 -34.66 -7.26
N LYS A 802 -3.35 -35.91 -7.66
CA LYS A 802 -3.94 -37.05 -6.92
C LYS A 802 -3.31 -37.24 -5.53
N ALA A 803 -2.04 -36.92 -5.37
CA ALA A 803 -1.33 -36.96 -4.11
C ALA A 803 -1.57 -35.71 -3.23
N GLY A 804 -2.30 -34.71 -3.74
CA GLY A 804 -2.68 -33.51 -3.04
C GLY A 804 -1.77 -32.32 -3.26
N ASN A 805 -0.92 -32.31 -4.30
CA ASN A 805 0.03 -31.22 -4.58
C ASN A 805 0.91 -30.86 -3.38
N ILE A 806 1.41 -31.83 -2.65
CA ILE A 806 2.33 -31.61 -1.53
C ILE A 806 3.73 -31.44 -2.07
N PHE A 807 4.27 -30.22 -1.95
CA PHE A 807 5.58 -29.82 -2.45
C PHE A 807 6.39 -29.12 -1.36
N ILE A 808 7.66 -29.46 -1.22
CA ILE A 808 8.58 -28.83 -0.27
C ILE A 808 9.86 -28.44 -1.03
N SER A 809 10.32 -27.21 -0.84
CA SER A 809 11.58 -26.71 -1.38
C SER A 809 12.34 -25.93 -0.29
N TYR A 810 13.34 -25.15 -0.67
CA TYR A 810 14.08 -24.30 0.25
C TYR A 810 14.59 -23.04 -0.45
N VAL A 811 14.88 -22.02 0.34
CA VAL A 811 15.58 -20.82 -0.12
C VAL A 811 16.96 -20.79 0.55
N GLU A 812 18.02 -20.69 -0.25
CA GLU A 812 19.40 -20.66 0.28
C GLU A 812 19.60 -19.39 1.11
N LYS A 813 20.30 -19.50 2.27
CA LYS A 813 20.80 -18.31 2.96
C LYS A 813 21.82 -17.59 2.07
N LEU A 814 21.78 -16.27 2.07
CA LEU A 814 22.72 -15.43 1.35
C LEU A 814 24.15 -15.75 1.80
N LYS A 815 24.93 -16.36 0.93
CA LYS A 815 26.38 -16.54 1.10
C LYS A 815 27.04 -15.20 0.73
N LEU A 816 27.33 -14.37 1.73
CA LEU A 816 27.91 -13.04 1.59
C LEU A 816 29.45 -13.03 1.69
#